data_4e3ca3944128e5dad2ae85c1bd460f5e
#
_entry.id   4e3ca3944128e5dad2ae85c1bd460f5e
#
_cell.length_a   1.000
_cell.length_b   1.000
_cell.length_c   1.000
_cell.angle_alpha   90.00
_cell.angle_beta   90.00
_cell.angle_gamma   90.00
#
_symmetry.space_group_name_H-M   'P 1'
#
loop_
_entity.id
_entity.type
_entity.pdbx_description
1 polymer ?
#
loop_
_entity_poly.entity_id
_entity_poly.type
_entity_poly.pdbx_seq_one_letter_code
_entity_poly.pdbx_strand_id
1 'polypeptide(L)'
;MGKQFQKYSLLNELQKADKKYEGSAALLGMTMLTYPGYINSMRSVMFTKHLSQFLNLQHPDFPFVFTSGENVVGKHSTGYKKSKGRYTVYRKIVKFEGIVDNPQVYKLFVYDEDKKCYDVLTRHPVENLTENFGYEINNSVIDSFEEGDVIDEDMVLYKSSSYDEDMNYGYGKNVTCMYTLDLYTSEDAAVVSRSLANSMTSIETETISIGLNDNDFLINLQGNKKNYKPLPDIGEFVSGHLAAVRRQFNNQLLFDFKTESLCQIHEGDSIYYISDNNQVIDYTIYNNNEEELNNDFNKQINKYLKGEIKYYTEILKVCKEIINSGCRYSRDIDYLYKRSIEMLDKKKKWKEGDHAFSNMVIDITVKKVVPLIKGQKITGRYGNKSVISEIREDDEMPVTEDGRRVDLLLNLLAIINRTTSFPLYELMITSICYKVRMRMKEIEDYNERENLLFDILRMFNEDEYQQMWKLYNEYNDIEKKRFIDDAINDGIYIHQPPLWEKEPIFYRIRRILQKYDWLKADTLYLNKWGRRIKMLSNHWIGTQYILKLKQTSTNGFIARSTGAVDNRGLPARSYKSRSHLEQYSGNPIRFGEYETLNFSIGLQPEDIALFNALYRTSIQGRRDLIKMMFNDKEDKIQKLDNFYTSRVVEIFNVILKSLSLKLEFINKDEMIYPINDTDLRLHKTENGYELCTDFEAFKHERERKIREEILAENPVMLENELEQRIKDEMELRHFLIGDREIDITDN
;
A
#
# COMPACT_ATOMS: atom_id res chain seq x y z
N MET A 1 -5.96 -26.55 14.94
CA MET A 1 -5.76 -27.49 13.82
C MET A 1 -4.56 -27.10 12.96
N GLY A 2 -4.56 -26.01 12.24
CA GLY A 2 -3.40 -25.56 11.48
C GLY A 2 -2.14 -25.35 12.31
N LYS A 3 -2.29 -24.89 13.54
CA LYS A 3 -1.20 -24.64 14.49
C LYS A 3 -0.39 -25.87 14.87
N GLN A 4 -1.01 -27.03 15.00
CA GLN A 4 -0.30 -28.28 15.34
C GLN A 4 0.34 -28.92 14.12
N PHE A 5 -0.23 -28.74 12.93
CA PHE A 5 0.30 -29.27 11.68
C PHE A 5 1.60 -28.64 11.24
N GLN A 6 1.81 -27.37 11.54
CA GLN A 6 3.04 -26.66 11.21
C GLN A 6 4.27 -27.24 11.92
N LYS A 7 4.07 -28.01 12.99
CA LYS A 7 5.20 -28.60 13.73
C LYS A 7 5.91 -29.74 12.98
N TYR A 8 5.27 -30.43 12.03
CA TYR A 8 5.74 -31.78 11.71
C TYR A 8 6.11 -32.07 10.26
N SER A 9 5.56 -31.46 9.21
CA SER A 9 5.83 -32.01 7.87
C SER A 9 6.72 -31.15 6.98
N LEU A 10 6.24 -30.00 6.57
CA LEU A 10 6.97 -29.13 5.64
C LEU A 10 7.94 -28.17 6.35
N LEU A 11 7.69 -27.87 7.64
CA LEU A 11 8.53 -26.95 8.39
C LEU A 11 9.98 -27.43 8.45
N ASN A 12 10.19 -28.74 8.63
CA ASN A 12 11.52 -29.35 8.66
C ASN A 12 12.20 -29.30 7.28
N GLU A 13 11.46 -29.46 6.19
CA GLU A 13 12.00 -29.35 4.83
C GLU A 13 12.28 -27.91 4.42
N LEU A 14 11.37 -27.00 4.75
CA LEU A 14 11.59 -25.56 4.53
C LEU A 14 12.72 -25.01 5.39
N GLN A 15 12.87 -25.47 6.63
CA GLN A 15 14.02 -25.11 7.49
C GLN A 15 15.35 -25.64 6.95
N LYS A 16 15.35 -26.81 6.34
CA LYS A 16 16.54 -27.35 5.64
C LYS A 16 16.83 -26.57 4.37
N ALA A 17 15.79 -26.16 3.64
CA ALA A 17 15.92 -25.32 2.46
C ALA A 17 16.39 -23.91 2.80
N ASP A 18 15.89 -23.33 3.91
CA ASP A 18 16.26 -22.00 4.41
C ASP A 18 17.79 -21.90 4.67
N LYS A 19 18.37 -22.92 5.31
CA LYS A 19 19.84 -22.98 5.51
C LYS A 19 20.64 -23.03 4.21
N LYS A 20 20.04 -23.50 3.11
CA LYS A 20 20.70 -23.68 1.82
C LYS A 20 20.57 -22.48 0.89
N TYR A 21 19.54 -21.65 1.07
CA TYR A 21 19.14 -20.58 0.14
C TYR A 21 19.05 -19.21 0.83
N GLU A 22 19.89 -18.95 1.81
CA GLU A 22 20.02 -17.62 2.40
C GLU A 22 20.25 -16.58 1.30
N GLY A 23 19.35 -15.64 1.12
CA GLY A 23 19.69 -14.43 0.42
C GLY A 23 18.78 -13.87 -0.65
N SER A 24 17.53 -14.33 -0.82
CA SER A 24 16.61 -13.64 -1.73
C SER A 24 15.28 -13.30 -1.08
N ALA A 25 15.15 -12.05 -0.60
CA ALA A 25 13.89 -11.52 -0.07
C ALA A 25 12.71 -11.65 -1.07
N ALA A 26 12.99 -11.61 -2.37
CA ALA A 26 12.00 -11.85 -3.42
C ALA A 26 11.49 -13.30 -3.41
N LEU A 27 12.37 -14.27 -3.18
CA LEU A 27 11.97 -15.68 -3.06
C LEU A 27 11.16 -15.93 -1.79
N LEU A 28 11.53 -15.32 -0.66
CA LEU A 28 10.77 -15.42 0.58
C LEU A 28 9.33 -14.90 0.40
N GLY A 29 9.14 -13.76 -0.27
CA GLY A 29 7.80 -13.25 -0.58
C GLY A 29 6.99 -14.21 -1.44
N MET A 30 7.62 -14.89 -2.40
CA MET A 30 6.92 -15.87 -3.24
C MET A 30 6.55 -17.15 -2.49
N THR A 31 7.28 -17.53 -1.43
CA THR A 31 6.91 -18.69 -0.61
C THR A 31 5.59 -18.52 0.14
N MET A 32 5.17 -17.28 0.37
CA MET A 32 3.89 -16.94 1.02
C MET A 32 2.70 -16.87 0.04
N LEU A 33 2.96 -17.10 -1.25
CA LEU A 33 1.96 -17.08 -2.30
C LEU A 33 1.42 -18.49 -2.54
N THR A 34 0.13 -18.69 -2.33
CA THR A 34 -0.48 -20.04 -2.35
C THR A 34 -0.50 -20.73 -3.72
N TYR A 35 -0.51 -19.96 -4.82
CA TYR A 35 -0.61 -20.49 -6.17
C TYR A 35 0.27 -19.75 -7.18
N PRO A 36 1.60 -19.72 -6.99
CA PRO A 36 2.48 -18.93 -7.84
C PRO A 36 2.49 -19.35 -9.32
N GLY A 37 2.25 -20.62 -9.63
CA GLY A 37 2.24 -21.15 -10.99
C GLY A 37 1.01 -20.75 -11.83
N TYR A 38 -0.03 -20.19 -11.21
CA TYR A 38 -1.28 -19.83 -11.88
C TYR A 38 -1.58 -18.35 -11.86
N ILE A 39 -0.69 -17.55 -11.31
CA ILE A 39 -0.81 -16.10 -11.23
C ILE A 39 0.08 -15.49 -12.29
N ASN A 40 -0.42 -14.46 -12.96
CA ASN A 40 0.39 -13.66 -13.86
C ASN A 40 1.65 -13.17 -13.12
N SER A 41 2.82 -13.27 -13.78
CA SER A 41 4.12 -12.88 -13.20
C SER A 41 4.12 -11.46 -12.64
N MET A 42 3.44 -10.53 -13.31
CA MET A 42 3.29 -9.15 -12.82
C MET A 42 2.56 -9.08 -11.48
N ARG A 43 1.54 -9.92 -11.26
CA ARG A 43 0.79 -9.98 -10.01
C ARG A 43 1.58 -10.62 -8.88
N SER A 44 2.38 -11.64 -9.18
CA SER A 44 3.31 -12.23 -8.22
C SER A 44 4.34 -11.23 -7.72
N VAL A 45 4.94 -10.46 -8.65
CA VAL A 45 5.87 -9.36 -8.30
C VAL A 45 5.17 -8.25 -7.51
N MET A 46 3.92 -7.92 -7.86
CA MET A 46 3.13 -6.95 -7.09
C MET A 46 2.89 -7.41 -5.66
N PHE A 47 2.55 -8.68 -5.44
CA PHE A 47 2.38 -9.22 -4.09
C PHE A 47 3.69 -9.13 -3.28
N THR A 48 4.81 -9.55 -3.85
CA THR A 48 6.13 -9.42 -3.19
C THR A 48 6.43 -7.95 -2.82
N LYS A 49 6.06 -7.00 -3.70
CA LYS A 49 6.18 -5.58 -3.40
C LYS A 49 5.20 -5.13 -2.29
N HIS A 50 4.00 -5.68 -2.25
CA HIS A 50 3.05 -5.38 -1.18
C HIS A 50 3.53 -5.87 0.19
N LEU A 51 4.29 -6.97 0.25
CA LEU A 51 4.93 -7.43 1.48
C LEU A 51 5.97 -6.43 2.04
N SER A 52 6.54 -5.55 1.20
CA SER A 52 7.37 -4.43 1.69
C SER A 52 6.58 -3.20 2.13
N GLN A 53 5.27 -3.21 1.99
CA GLN A 53 4.37 -2.07 2.24
C GLN A 53 3.26 -2.38 3.25
N PHE A 54 3.14 -3.62 3.72
CA PHE A 54 2.12 -3.97 4.70
C PHE A 54 2.45 -3.40 6.08
N LEU A 55 1.42 -3.17 6.87
CA LEU A 55 1.51 -2.72 8.24
C LEU A 55 1.18 -3.88 9.18
N ASN A 56 1.97 -4.04 10.22
CA ASN A 56 1.66 -4.99 11.28
C ASN A 56 0.40 -4.53 12.00
N LEU A 57 -0.56 -5.43 12.12
CA LEU A 57 -1.79 -5.17 12.86
C LEU A 57 -1.56 -5.44 14.35
N GLN A 58 -2.33 -4.78 15.21
CA GLN A 58 -2.32 -5.07 16.65
C GLN A 58 -2.92 -6.45 16.95
N HIS A 59 -3.87 -6.91 16.13
CA HIS A 59 -4.56 -8.20 16.27
C HIS A 59 -4.64 -8.90 14.91
N PRO A 60 -3.52 -9.40 14.37
CA PRO A 60 -3.50 -10.15 13.13
C PRO A 60 -3.99 -11.57 13.36
N ASP A 61 -4.48 -12.19 12.29
CA ASP A 61 -4.86 -13.59 12.27
C ASP A 61 -3.80 -14.42 11.52
N PHE A 62 -3.75 -15.71 11.76
CA PHE A 62 -3.07 -16.65 10.89
C PHE A 62 -3.98 -17.01 9.69
N PRO A 63 -3.48 -17.07 8.43
CA PRO A 63 -4.32 -17.30 7.27
C PRO A 63 -4.95 -18.71 7.26
N PHE A 64 -6.24 -18.82 6.92
CA PHE A 64 -6.91 -20.14 6.78
C PHE A 64 -6.35 -20.97 5.64
N VAL A 65 -5.92 -20.33 4.55
CA VAL A 65 -5.17 -21.01 3.47
C VAL A 65 -3.71 -20.54 3.57
N PHE A 66 -2.81 -21.40 3.96
CA PHE A 66 -1.43 -21.04 4.29
C PHE A 66 -0.42 -21.89 3.52
N THR A 67 0.81 -21.41 3.43
CA THR A 67 1.89 -22.04 2.67
C THR A 67 3.01 -22.61 3.53
N SER A 68 3.01 -22.38 4.84
CA SER A 68 4.13 -22.54 5.78
C SER A 68 5.31 -21.56 5.55
N GLY A 69 5.34 -20.85 4.44
CA GLY A 69 6.29 -19.76 4.19
C GLY A 69 6.13 -18.61 5.16
N GLU A 70 4.93 -18.41 5.69
CA GLU A 70 4.60 -17.41 6.70
C GLU A 70 5.50 -17.56 7.93
N ASN A 71 5.65 -18.76 8.45
CA ASN A 71 6.47 -19.01 9.65
C ASN A 71 7.97 -18.95 9.36
N VAL A 72 8.39 -19.29 8.14
CA VAL A 72 9.79 -19.10 7.72
C VAL A 72 10.12 -17.61 7.69
N VAL A 73 9.28 -16.79 7.07
CA VAL A 73 9.44 -15.33 7.04
C VAL A 73 9.38 -14.75 8.45
N GLY A 74 8.45 -15.22 9.28
CA GLY A 74 8.30 -14.78 10.67
C GLY A 74 9.56 -14.95 11.50
N LYS A 75 10.32 -16.03 11.32
CA LYS A 75 11.61 -16.23 12.05
C LYS A 75 12.66 -15.18 11.76
N HIS A 76 12.58 -14.51 10.62
CA HIS A 76 13.47 -13.44 10.21
C HIS A 76 12.90 -12.04 10.41
N SER A 77 11.70 -11.92 10.99
CA SER A 77 11.08 -10.64 11.32
C SER A 77 11.82 -9.94 12.46
N THR A 78 11.94 -8.63 12.39
CA THR A 78 12.47 -7.79 13.48
C THR A 78 11.55 -7.78 14.71
N GLY A 79 10.26 -8.11 14.53
CA GLY A 79 9.28 -8.25 15.62
C GLY A 79 9.41 -9.49 16.48
N TYR A 80 10.46 -10.28 16.28
CA TYR A 80 10.72 -11.49 17.06
C TYR A 80 12.21 -11.63 17.33
N LYS A 81 12.58 -11.86 18.57
CA LYS A 81 13.96 -12.12 18.94
C LYS A 81 14.05 -13.27 19.94
N LYS A 82 14.96 -14.17 19.65
CA LYS A 82 15.31 -15.32 20.46
C LYS A 82 16.77 -15.22 20.89
N SER A 83 17.09 -15.69 22.08
CA SER A 83 18.48 -15.80 22.50
C SER A 83 19.24 -16.78 21.59
N LYS A 84 20.45 -16.43 21.18
CA LYS A 84 21.30 -17.25 20.31
C LYS A 84 22.35 -18.08 21.08
N GLY A 85 22.30 -18.06 22.39
CA GLY A 85 23.17 -18.72 23.30
C GLY A 85 22.77 -18.40 24.74
N ARG A 86 23.53 -18.93 25.70
CA ARG A 86 23.31 -18.63 27.10
C ARG A 86 23.97 -17.31 27.46
N TYR A 87 23.16 -16.33 27.90
CA TYR A 87 23.61 -14.98 28.23
C TYR A 87 23.53 -14.71 29.70
N THR A 88 24.57 -14.06 30.26
CA THR A 88 24.54 -13.46 31.60
C THR A 88 24.36 -11.95 31.44
N VAL A 89 23.37 -11.37 32.13
CA VAL A 89 23.11 -9.92 32.11
C VAL A 89 24.20 -9.20 32.90
N TYR A 90 25.02 -8.41 32.19
CA TYR A 90 26.14 -7.68 32.77
C TYR A 90 25.71 -6.34 33.36
N ARG A 91 24.91 -5.55 32.62
CA ARG A 91 24.40 -4.22 33.03
C ARG A 91 23.08 -3.91 32.38
N LYS A 92 22.18 -3.21 33.14
CA LYS A 92 20.93 -2.65 32.67
C LYS A 92 20.99 -1.12 32.76
N ILE A 93 20.94 -0.41 31.64
CA ILE A 93 21.01 1.05 31.58
C ILE A 93 19.71 1.60 31.02
N VAL A 94 18.99 2.38 31.84
CA VAL A 94 17.65 2.88 31.59
C VAL A 94 17.74 4.35 31.12
N LYS A 95 17.09 4.67 29.98
CA LYS A 95 17.01 6.05 29.50
C LYS A 95 15.97 6.81 30.35
N PHE A 96 16.34 7.99 30.80
CA PHE A 96 15.51 8.86 31.67
C PHE A 96 15.18 8.27 33.05
N GLU A 97 16.08 7.46 33.60
CA GLU A 97 15.95 6.91 34.96
C GLU A 97 15.78 8.03 36.01
N GLY A 98 14.74 7.89 36.86
CA GLY A 98 14.41 8.88 37.88
C GLY A 98 13.79 10.19 37.33
N ILE A 99 13.54 10.27 36.03
CA ILE A 99 12.92 11.41 35.37
C ILE A 99 11.49 11.07 34.93
N VAL A 100 11.29 9.85 34.44
CA VAL A 100 10.03 9.30 33.95
C VAL A 100 9.61 8.16 34.86
N ASP A 101 8.34 8.11 35.24
CA ASP A 101 7.82 7.09 36.16
C ASP A 101 7.84 5.69 35.52
N ASN A 102 7.65 5.60 34.21
CA ASN A 102 7.69 4.35 33.47
C ASN A 102 8.61 4.49 32.24
N PRO A 103 9.93 4.33 32.42
CA PRO A 103 10.90 4.46 31.33
C PRO A 103 10.69 3.34 30.30
N GLN A 104 10.61 3.76 29.03
CA GLN A 104 10.25 2.87 27.92
C GLN A 104 11.46 2.29 27.20
N VAL A 105 12.62 2.90 27.33
CA VAL A 105 13.83 2.53 26.58
C VAL A 105 14.96 2.19 27.54
N TYR A 106 15.56 1.02 27.37
CA TYR A 106 16.78 0.66 28.08
C TYR A 106 17.67 -0.29 27.24
N LYS A 107 18.91 -0.44 27.67
CA LYS A 107 19.90 -1.35 27.12
C LYS A 107 20.29 -2.38 28.17
N LEU A 108 20.26 -3.68 27.80
CA LEU A 108 20.84 -4.77 28.56
C LEU A 108 22.15 -5.18 27.90
N PHE A 109 23.27 -4.95 28.56
CA PHE A 109 24.55 -5.49 28.16
C PHE A 109 24.62 -6.92 28.66
N VAL A 110 24.88 -7.86 27.76
CA VAL A 110 24.89 -9.30 28.07
C VAL A 110 26.23 -9.92 27.66
N TYR A 111 26.63 -10.94 28.37
CA TYR A 111 27.78 -11.76 28.05
C TYR A 111 27.33 -13.11 27.54
N ASP A 112 27.67 -13.46 26.30
CA ASP A 112 27.41 -14.76 25.67
C ASP A 112 28.50 -15.74 26.18
N GLU A 113 28.09 -16.70 27.01
CA GLU A 113 29.02 -17.66 27.65
C GLU A 113 29.60 -18.62 26.63
N ASP A 114 28.84 -18.98 25.58
CA ASP A 114 29.28 -19.93 24.57
C ASP A 114 30.29 -19.31 23.61
N LYS A 115 29.99 -18.10 23.13
CA LYS A 115 30.87 -17.36 22.20
C LYS A 115 31.96 -16.55 22.88
N LYS A 116 31.89 -16.42 24.21
CA LYS A 116 32.76 -15.54 25.01
C LYS A 116 32.82 -14.11 24.44
N CYS A 117 31.65 -13.55 24.23
CA CYS A 117 31.46 -12.28 23.54
C CYS A 117 30.41 -11.43 24.25
N TYR A 118 30.70 -10.14 24.44
CA TYR A 118 29.67 -9.19 24.90
C TYR A 118 28.76 -8.77 23.78
N ASP A 119 27.46 -8.67 24.08
CA ASP A 119 26.42 -8.19 23.17
C ASP A 119 25.49 -7.22 23.90
N VAL A 120 24.59 -6.58 23.17
CA VAL A 120 23.59 -5.68 23.75
C VAL A 120 22.19 -6.00 23.24
N LEU A 121 21.25 -6.11 24.16
CA LEU A 121 19.85 -6.23 23.90
C LEU A 121 19.18 -4.87 24.15
N THR A 122 18.39 -4.41 23.20
CA THR A 122 17.68 -3.14 23.33
C THR A 122 16.20 -3.40 23.54
N ARG A 123 15.65 -2.74 24.54
CA ARG A 123 14.20 -2.69 24.75
C ARG A 123 13.65 -1.42 24.13
N HIS A 124 12.70 -1.58 23.23
CA HIS A 124 11.88 -0.49 22.69
C HIS A 124 10.40 -0.84 22.81
N PRO A 125 9.53 0.12 23.12
CA PRO A 125 8.09 -0.13 23.17
C PRO A 125 7.48 -0.31 21.78
N VAL A 126 8.04 0.35 20.79
CA VAL A 126 7.61 0.33 19.40
C VAL A 126 8.84 0.20 18.52
N GLU A 127 8.80 -0.70 17.55
CA GLU A 127 9.79 -0.80 16.47
C GLU A 127 9.28 -0.09 15.24
N ASN A 128 10.09 0.75 14.62
CA ASN A 128 9.73 1.48 13.42
C ASN A 128 9.94 0.62 12.17
N LEU A 129 8.92 0.50 11.35
CA LEU A 129 8.98 -0.15 10.03
C LEU A 129 9.44 0.81 8.93
N THR A 130 8.88 2.01 8.96
CA THR A 130 9.16 3.11 8.04
C THR A 130 9.06 4.41 8.82
N GLU A 131 9.31 5.55 8.17
CA GLU A 131 9.30 6.88 8.81
C GLU A 131 8.07 7.15 9.69
N ASN A 132 6.87 6.64 9.30
CA ASN A 132 5.61 6.96 9.97
C ASN A 132 4.86 5.75 10.51
N PHE A 133 5.41 4.55 10.47
CA PHE A 133 4.72 3.34 10.90
C PHE A 133 5.63 2.43 11.70
N GLY A 134 5.05 1.84 12.73
CA GLY A 134 5.72 0.89 13.58
C GLY A 134 4.79 -0.22 14.07
N TYR A 135 5.28 -1.01 14.99
CA TYR A 135 4.49 -2.03 15.68
C TYR A 135 4.95 -2.15 17.14
N GLU A 136 4.01 -2.51 17.98
CA GLU A 136 4.29 -2.73 19.41
C GLU A 136 4.98 -4.06 19.62
N ILE A 137 5.89 -4.06 20.57
CA ILE A 137 6.65 -5.24 21.00
C ILE A 137 6.20 -5.60 22.42
N ASN A 138 5.85 -6.87 22.63
CA ASN A 138 5.67 -7.40 23.95
C ASN A 138 7.06 -7.70 24.56
N ASN A 139 7.46 -6.87 25.48
CA ASN A 139 8.76 -6.93 26.15
C ASN A 139 8.68 -7.60 27.54
N SER A 140 7.57 -8.23 27.93
CA SER A 140 7.36 -8.76 29.27
C SER A 140 8.48 -9.68 29.76
N VAL A 141 9.06 -10.47 28.87
CA VAL A 141 10.16 -11.38 29.18
C VAL A 141 11.47 -10.62 29.41
N ILE A 142 11.82 -9.71 28.48
CA ILE A 142 13.08 -8.95 28.63
C ILE A 142 12.99 -7.95 29.79
N ASP A 143 11.80 -7.47 30.13
CA ASP A 143 11.56 -6.56 31.26
C ASP A 143 11.81 -7.23 32.61
N SER A 144 11.68 -8.56 32.71
CA SER A 144 11.87 -9.32 33.94
C SER A 144 13.32 -9.52 34.36
N PHE A 145 14.28 -9.28 33.45
CA PHE A 145 15.71 -9.51 33.75
C PHE A 145 16.36 -8.32 34.45
N GLU A 146 17.16 -8.66 35.45
CA GLU A 146 18.00 -7.73 36.19
C GLU A 146 19.51 -8.10 36.07
N GLU A 147 20.39 -7.27 36.58
CA GLU A 147 21.82 -7.50 36.54
C GLU A 147 22.23 -8.81 37.28
N GLY A 148 22.95 -9.66 36.61
CA GLY A 148 23.36 -10.98 37.10
C GLY A 148 22.46 -12.14 36.71
N ASP A 149 21.27 -11.88 36.16
CA ASP A 149 20.36 -12.93 35.69
C ASP A 149 20.93 -13.68 34.47
N VAL A 150 20.53 -14.93 34.34
CA VAL A 150 20.90 -15.79 33.22
C VAL A 150 19.74 -15.97 32.26
N ILE A 151 19.98 -15.74 31.01
CA ILE A 151 19.04 -15.96 29.89
C ILE A 151 19.45 -17.26 29.18
N ASP A 152 18.61 -18.26 29.19
CA ASP A 152 18.90 -19.54 28.57
C ASP A 152 18.90 -19.47 27.04
N GLU A 153 19.59 -20.41 26.41
CA GLU A 153 19.58 -20.57 24.96
C GLU A 153 18.18 -20.84 24.46
N ASP A 154 17.85 -20.31 23.30
CA ASP A 154 16.56 -20.48 22.62
C ASP A 154 15.36 -19.83 23.31
N MET A 155 15.56 -19.04 24.35
CA MET A 155 14.50 -18.30 25.03
C MET A 155 13.98 -17.16 24.15
N VAL A 156 12.66 -17.02 24.04
CA VAL A 156 12.02 -15.88 23.34
C VAL A 156 12.11 -14.64 24.21
N LEU A 157 12.91 -13.67 23.78
CA LEU A 157 13.16 -12.42 24.52
C LEU A 157 12.02 -11.42 24.36
N TYR A 158 11.56 -11.25 23.12
CA TYR A 158 10.40 -10.43 22.82
C TYR A 158 9.71 -10.88 21.54
N LYS A 159 8.43 -10.56 21.44
CA LYS A 159 7.62 -10.79 20.25
C LYS A 159 6.60 -9.67 20.04
N SER A 160 6.33 -9.36 18.77
CA SER A 160 5.22 -8.46 18.41
C SER A 160 3.88 -9.21 18.44
N SER A 161 2.79 -8.46 18.29
CA SER A 161 1.44 -9.02 18.13
C SER A 161 1.26 -9.93 16.91
N SER A 162 2.22 -9.91 15.97
CA SER A 162 2.22 -10.79 14.79
C SER A 162 2.41 -12.28 15.13
N TYR A 163 2.76 -12.61 16.36
CA TYR A 163 2.97 -14.00 16.80
C TYR A 163 1.92 -14.41 17.81
N ASP A 164 1.22 -15.48 17.52
CA ASP A 164 0.30 -16.09 18.49
C ASP A 164 1.07 -16.86 19.61
N GLU A 165 0.33 -17.56 20.45
CA GLU A 165 0.92 -18.35 21.55
C GLU A 165 1.78 -19.50 21.04
N ASP A 166 1.41 -20.08 19.90
CA ASP A 166 2.12 -21.19 19.24
C ASP A 166 3.22 -20.71 18.28
N MET A 167 3.55 -19.42 18.29
CA MET A 167 4.57 -18.79 17.44
C MET A 167 4.26 -18.85 15.95
N ASN A 168 2.98 -18.90 15.56
CA ASN A 168 2.58 -18.74 14.17
C ASN A 168 2.57 -17.27 13.80
N TYR A 169 3.06 -16.97 12.60
CA TYR A 169 3.21 -15.60 12.13
C TYR A 169 2.00 -15.13 11.34
N GLY A 170 1.27 -14.18 11.91
CA GLY A 170 0.18 -13.45 11.26
C GLY A 170 0.65 -12.06 10.80
N TYR A 171 0.28 -11.68 9.58
CA TYR A 171 0.66 -10.39 8.96
C TYR A 171 -0.51 -9.66 8.31
N GLY A 172 -1.72 -10.17 8.46
CA GLY A 172 -2.97 -9.62 7.97
C GLY A 172 -4.16 -10.13 8.77
N LYS A 173 -5.35 -10.07 8.20
CA LYS A 173 -6.59 -10.51 8.85
C LYS A 173 -7.44 -11.38 7.94
N ASN A 174 -8.08 -12.37 8.50
CA ASN A 174 -9.09 -13.19 7.82
C ASN A 174 -10.41 -12.42 7.74
N VAL A 175 -10.81 -12.01 6.54
CA VAL A 175 -11.94 -11.12 6.31
C VAL A 175 -13.01 -11.83 5.48
N THR A 176 -14.27 -11.73 5.91
CA THR A 176 -15.41 -12.25 5.13
C THR A 176 -15.67 -11.36 3.93
N CYS A 177 -15.40 -11.87 2.73
CA CYS A 177 -15.43 -11.13 1.48
C CYS A 177 -16.55 -11.59 0.56
N MET A 178 -17.03 -10.64 -0.24
CA MET A 178 -17.95 -10.85 -1.34
C MET A 178 -17.51 -10.04 -2.57
N TYR A 179 -17.55 -10.66 -3.73
CA TYR A 179 -17.35 -9.96 -5.00
C TYR A 179 -18.70 -9.59 -5.61
N THR A 180 -18.95 -8.30 -5.75
CA THR A 180 -20.20 -7.76 -6.25
C THR A 180 -19.98 -6.41 -6.93
N LEU A 181 -20.98 -5.98 -7.68
CA LEU A 181 -21.06 -4.62 -8.21
C LEU A 181 -21.88 -3.76 -7.24
N ASP A 182 -21.25 -2.76 -6.67
CA ASP A 182 -21.86 -1.75 -5.80
C ASP A 182 -21.45 -0.36 -6.31
N LEU A 183 -22.19 0.67 -5.97
CA LEU A 183 -21.88 2.06 -6.37
C LEU A 183 -20.48 2.49 -5.93
N TYR A 184 -20.02 1.95 -4.80
CA TYR A 184 -18.74 2.29 -4.18
C TYR A 184 -17.62 1.26 -4.42
N THR A 185 -17.87 0.23 -5.26
CA THR A 185 -16.85 -0.76 -5.65
C THR A 185 -16.38 -0.58 -7.08
N SER A 186 -16.42 0.64 -7.63
CA SER A 186 -15.91 0.91 -8.98
C SER A 186 -14.40 0.67 -9.06
N GLU A 187 -13.95 -0.03 -10.11
CA GLU A 187 -12.54 -0.38 -10.35
C GLU A 187 -11.89 -1.13 -9.17
N ASP A 188 -10.93 -0.49 -8.50
CA ASP A 188 -10.21 -1.02 -7.34
C ASP A 188 -10.81 -0.54 -6.00
N ALA A 189 -11.95 0.12 -6.03
CA ALA A 189 -12.61 0.58 -4.82
C ALA A 189 -13.18 -0.60 -4.02
N ALA A 190 -13.14 -0.47 -2.71
CA ALA A 190 -13.64 -1.47 -1.76
C ALA A 190 -14.50 -0.82 -0.68
N VAL A 191 -15.55 -1.51 -0.27
CA VAL A 191 -16.41 -1.12 0.86
C VAL A 191 -16.13 -2.03 2.04
N VAL A 192 -15.89 -1.46 3.22
CA VAL A 192 -15.61 -2.21 4.45
C VAL A 192 -16.65 -1.95 5.53
N SER A 193 -16.91 -2.94 6.39
CA SER A 193 -17.75 -2.77 7.57
C SER A 193 -17.05 -1.92 8.64
N ARG A 194 -17.83 -1.24 9.48
CA ARG A 194 -17.31 -0.43 10.59
C ARG A 194 -16.50 -1.28 11.56
N SER A 195 -16.99 -2.45 11.90
CA SER A 195 -16.30 -3.36 12.81
C SER A 195 -14.99 -3.88 12.24
N LEU A 196 -14.93 -4.19 10.94
CA LEU A 196 -13.67 -4.55 10.28
C LEU A 196 -12.69 -3.38 10.31
N ALA A 197 -13.16 -2.17 9.97
CA ALA A 197 -12.31 -0.98 9.99
C ALA A 197 -11.68 -0.75 11.37
N ASN A 198 -12.47 -0.91 12.44
CA ASN A 198 -12.01 -0.75 13.82
C ASN A 198 -11.10 -1.92 14.29
N SER A 199 -11.24 -3.10 13.72
CA SER A 199 -10.43 -4.27 14.11
C SER A 199 -9.06 -4.32 13.43
N MET A 200 -8.91 -3.70 12.27
CA MET A 200 -7.63 -3.65 11.54
C MET A 200 -6.79 -2.43 11.95
N THR A 201 -6.48 -2.34 13.24
CA THR A 201 -5.65 -1.29 13.81
C THR A 201 -4.17 -1.54 13.59
N SER A 202 -3.42 -0.47 13.35
CA SER A 202 -1.95 -0.45 13.26
C SER A 202 -1.38 0.73 14.04
N ILE A 203 -0.08 0.71 14.31
CA ILE A 203 0.61 1.80 14.98
C ILE A 203 1.21 2.74 13.94
N GLU A 204 0.86 4.02 14.03
CA GLU A 204 1.61 5.10 13.42
C GLU A 204 2.59 5.68 14.43
N THR A 205 3.80 5.98 13.96
CA THR A 205 4.81 6.69 14.73
C THR A 205 5.24 7.91 13.96
N GLU A 206 5.38 9.02 14.64
CA GLU A 206 5.83 10.27 14.05
C GLU A 206 6.89 10.90 14.95
N THR A 207 7.95 11.43 14.34
CA THR A 207 8.92 12.26 15.04
C THR A 207 8.77 13.70 14.59
N ILE A 208 8.41 14.54 15.54
CA ILE A 208 8.18 15.96 15.31
C ILE A 208 9.39 16.73 15.83
N SER A 209 10.08 17.43 14.92
CA SER A 209 11.26 18.23 15.23
C SER A 209 10.86 19.67 15.50
N ILE A 210 11.11 20.15 16.70
CA ILE A 210 10.86 21.52 17.13
C ILE A 210 12.18 22.26 17.17
N GLY A 211 12.40 23.16 16.21
CA GLY A 211 13.58 24.02 16.15
C GLY A 211 13.41 25.27 17.01
N LEU A 212 14.40 25.56 17.84
CA LEU A 212 14.51 26.81 18.61
C LEU A 212 15.72 27.60 18.12
N ASN A 213 15.52 28.82 17.69
CA ASN A 213 16.58 29.77 17.36
C ASN A 213 16.94 30.61 18.58
N ASP A 214 17.94 31.47 18.44
CA ASP A 214 18.24 32.50 19.43
C ASP A 214 17.01 33.40 19.64
N ASN A 215 16.64 33.65 20.86
CA ASN A 215 15.45 34.41 21.25
C ASN A 215 14.09 33.70 21.03
N ASP A 216 14.08 32.43 20.68
CA ASP A 216 12.87 31.64 20.64
C ASP A 216 12.61 30.94 22.00
N PHE A 217 11.34 30.86 22.42
CA PHE A 217 10.94 30.10 23.61
C PHE A 217 9.63 29.35 23.39
N LEU A 218 9.44 28.30 24.16
CA LEU A 218 8.22 27.48 24.12
C LEU A 218 7.12 28.12 24.96
N ILE A 219 5.88 28.09 24.47
CA ILE A 219 4.72 28.57 25.21
C ILE A 219 4.20 27.51 26.17
N ASN A 220 3.58 27.89 27.26
CA ASN A 220 3.04 26.99 28.29
C ASN A 220 1.73 26.32 27.84
N LEU A 221 1.78 25.43 26.84
CA LEU A 221 0.57 24.77 26.30
C LEU A 221 0.08 23.59 27.12
N GLN A 222 0.98 22.84 27.75
CA GLN A 222 0.65 21.62 28.51
C GLN A 222 0.55 21.89 30.02
N GLY A 223 0.84 23.11 30.44
CA GLY A 223 0.77 23.54 31.83
C GLY A 223 -0.53 24.29 32.18
N ASN A 224 -0.48 25.02 33.26
CA ASN A 224 -1.58 25.84 33.76
C ASN A 224 -1.06 27.20 34.27
N LYS A 225 -1.97 28.05 34.78
CA LYS A 225 -1.66 29.37 35.31
C LYS A 225 -0.57 29.40 36.41
N LYS A 226 -0.33 28.28 37.08
CA LYS A 226 0.62 28.16 38.19
C LYS A 226 1.87 27.34 37.84
N ASN A 227 1.77 26.47 36.85
CA ASN A 227 2.83 25.56 36.48
C ASN A 227 3.19 25.73 35.02
N TYR A 228 4.44 26.03 34.75
CA TYR A 228 4.97 26.16 33.40
C TYR A 228 5.41 24.78 32.88
N LYS A 229 4.67 24.26 31.91
CA LYS A 229 4.92 22.98 31.24
C LYS A 229 4.69 23.14 29.73
N PRO A 230 5.71 23.45 28.95
CA PRO A 230 5.55 23.72 27.51
C PRO A 230 5.37 22.47 26.68
N LEU A 231 5.90 21.33 27.10
CA LEU A 231 5.87 20.06 26.38
C LEU A 231 5.17 18.97 27.21
N PRO A 232 4.53 17.96 26.58
CA PRO A 232 3.99 16.82 27.29
C PRO A 232 5.12 15.95 27.86
N ASP A 233 4.86 15.20 28.92
CA ASP A 233 5.85 14.22 29.41
C ASP A 233 5.73 12.89 28.68
N ILE A 234 6.78 12.05 28.74
CA ILE A 234 6.78 10.71 28.16
C ILE A 234 5.66 9.89 28.79
N GLY A 235 4.85 9.23 27.94
CA GLY A 235 3.68 8.45 28.35
C GLY A 235 2.36 9.21 28.30
N GLU A 236 2.37 10.55 28.25
CA GLU A 236 1.15 11.36 28.13
C GLU A 236 0.52 11.28 26.75
N PHE A 237 -0.81 11.43 26.74
CA PHE A 237 -1.59 11.53 25.50
C PHE A 237 -1.83 12.99 25.16
N VAL A 238 -1.64 13.34 23.90
CA VAL A 238 -1.78 14.71 23.37
C VAL A 238 -2.65 14.72 22.13
N SER A 239 -3.46 15.78 22.00
CA SER A 239 -4.33 16.04 20.85
C SER A 239 -4.26 17.52 20.49
N GLY A 240 -4.24 17.82 19.19
CA GLY A 240 -4.28 19.19 18.67
C GLY A 240 -2.93 19.90 18.69
N HIS A 241 -2.62 20.65 19.73
CA HIS A 241 -1.38 21.41 19.83
C HIS A 241 -0.34 20.64 20.67
N LEU A 242 0.73 20.18 20.03
CA LEU A 242 1.85 19.52 20.71
C LEU A 242 2.73 20.54 21.42
N ALA A 243 3.13 21.59 20.70
CA ALA A 243 3.97 22.66 21.18
C ALA A 243 3.72 23.94 20.38
N ALA A 244 4.11 25.08 20.93
CA ALA A 244 4.18 26.31 20.16
C ALA A 244 5.42 27.12 20.58
N VAL A 245 6.07 27.72 19.59
CA VAL A 245 7.30 28.52 19.73
C VAL A 245 6.99 29.96 19.43
N ARG A 246 7.35 30.83 20.35
CA ARG A 246 7.25 32.28 20.18
C ARG A 246 8.63 32.91 20.05
N ARG A 247 8.79 33.80 19.07
CA ARG A 247 9.98 34.56 18.88
C ARG A 247 9.90 35.86 19.68
N GLN A 248 10.93 36.16 20.44
CA GLN A 248 11.04 37.38 21.20
C GLN A 248 12.15 38.25 20.63
N PHE A 249 11.81 39.55 20.47
CA PHE A 249 12.76 40.51 19.95
C PHE A 249 13.55 41.24 21.06
N ASN A 250 13.11 41.08 22.34
CA ASN A 250 13.78 41.74 23.47
C ASN A 250 13.72 40.85 24.73
N ASN A 251 14.86 40.32 25.17
CA ASN A 251 14.97 39.40 26.30
C ASN A 251 14.55 40.01 27.64
N GLN A 252 14.58 41.33 27.82
CA GLN A 252 14.16 41.97 29.07
C GLN A 252 12.67 41.87 29.34
N LEU A 253 11.84 41.72 28.32
CA LEU A 253 10.39 41.57 28.47
C LEU A 253 9.94 40.20 28.95
N LEU A 254 10.77 39.16 28.87
CA LEU A 254 10.44 37.79 29.32
C LEU A 254 10.20 37.69 30.82
N PHE A 255 10.94 38.46 31.61
CA PHE A 255 10.86 38.44 33.06
C PHE A 255 9.58 39.09 33.63
N ASP A 256 8.89 39.87 32.83
CA ASP A 256 7.66 40.58 33.21
C ASP A 256 6.38 39.77 32.86
N PHE A 257 6.48 38.69 32.10
CA PHE A 257 5.33 37.88 31.73
C PHE A 257 4.88 36.96 32.87
N LYS A 258 3.59 37.10 33.23
CA LYS A 258 2.95 36.15 34.10
C LYS A 258 2.73 34.82 33.39
N THR A 259 2.92 33.68 34.05
CA THR A 259 2.69 32.32 33.50
C THR A 259 1.33 32.20 32.80
N GLU A 260 0.35 33.00 33.24
CA GLU A 260 -0.99 33.04 32.64
C GLU A 260 -1.00 33.59 31.20
N SER A 261 -0.20 34.62 30.92
CA SER A 261 -0.11 35.22 29.56
C SER A 261 0.64 34.30 28.57
N LEU A 262 1.44 33.37 29.07
CA LEU A 262 2.19 32.43 28.27
C LEU A 262 1.35 31.20 27.83
N CYS A 263 0.13 31.06 28.35
CA CYS A 263 -0.79 29.97 27.97
C CYS A 263 -1.57 30.29 26.68
N GLN A 264 -1.52 31.50 26.16
CA GLN A 264 -2.27 31.92 24.99
C GLN A 264 -1.41 31.92 23.75
N ILE A 265 -1.91 31.30 22.67
CA ILE A 265 -1.30 31.34 21.35
C ILE A 265 -1.61 32.71 20.72
N HIS A 266 -0.59 33.34 20.16
CA HIS A 266 -0.71 34.62 19.47
C HIS A 266 -0.49 34.44 17.96
N GLU A 267 -0.97 35.40 17.17
CA GLU A 267 -0.65 35.51 15.77
C GLU A 267 0.86 35.68 15.57
N GLY A 268 1.46 34.83 14.75
CA GLY A 268 2.90 34.78 14.54
C GLY A 268 3.67 33.73 15.35
N ASP A 269 3.01 33.04 16.30
CA ASP A 269 3.62 31.86 16.94
C ASP A 269 3.73 30.70 15.97
N SER A 270 4.85 29.96 16.03
CA SER A 270 5.02 28.71 15.28
C SER A 270 4.39 27.57 16.04
N ILE A 271 3.29 27.03 15.50
CA ILE A 271 2.49 26.00 16.16
C ILE A 271 2.79 24.63 15.54
N TYR A 272 3.08 23.65 16.39
CA TYR A 272 3.25 22.25 16.01
C TYR A 272 1.98 21.49 16.33
N TYR A 273 1.27 21.09 15.28
CA TYR A 273 0.03 20.33 15.38
C TYR A 273 0.27 18.85 15.39
N ILE A 274 -0.58 18.14 16.12
CA ILE A 274 -0.63 16.68 16.15
C ILE A 274 -2.08 16.23 16.04
N SER A 275 -2.30 15.09 15.43
CA SER A 275 -3.62 14.47 15.37
C SER A 275 -4.08 14.02 16.78
N ASP A 276 -5.34 13.60 16.88
CA ASP A 276 -5.87 13.20 18.18
C ASP A 276 -5.26 11.90 18.70
N ASN A 277 -5.18 11.83 20.03
CA ASN A 277 -4.84 10.62 20.78
C ASN A 277 -3.45 10.05 20.50
N ASN A 278 -2.43 10.92 20.40
CA ASN A 278 -1.03 10.52 20.28
C ASN A 278 -0.39 10.39 21.66
N GLN A 279 0.36 9.31 21.88
CA GLN A 279 1.15 9.10 23.11
C GLN A 279 2.61 9.42 22.86
N VAL A 280 3.20 10.24 23.74
CA VAL A 280 4.64 10.55 23.68
C VAL A 280 5.45 9.33 24.13
N ILE A 281 6.42 8.91 23.29
CA ILE A 281 7.26 7.74 23.56
C ILE A 281 8.66 8.13 24.01
N ASP A 282 9.31 9.06 23.30
CA ASP A 282 10.70 9.40 23.49
C ASP A 282 11.01 10.86 23.15
N TYR A 283 12.07 11.35 23.72
CA TYR A 283 12.70 12.64 23.45
C TYR A 283 14.14 12.46 23.01
N THR A 284 14.57 13.25 22.02
CA THR A 284 15.99 13.42 21.68
C THR A 284 16.27 14.90 21.52
N ILE A 285 17.26 15.42 22.23
CA ILE A 285 17.57 16.84 22.27
C ILE A 285 18.96 17.11 21.70
N TYR A 286 19.01 17.91 20.63
CA TYR A 286 20.23 18.36 20.00
C TYR A 286 20.47 19.81 20.35
N ASN A 287 21.52 20.09 21.13
CA ASN A 287 21.82 21.42 21.62
C ASN A 287 23.15 21.93 21.08
N ASN A 288 23.16 23.13 20.49
CA ASN A 288 24.35 23.81 20.01
C ASN A 288 24.77 24.99 20.91
N ASN A 289 23.96 25.36 21.93
CA ASN A 289 24.23 26.48 22.83
C ASN A 289 23.94 26.09 24.29
N GLU A 290 25.00 25.93 25.10
CA GLU A 290 24.86 25.51 26.51
C GLU A 290 24.36 26.65 27.42
N GLU A 291 24.52 27.94 27.07
CA GLU A 291 24.23 29.05 27.94
C GLU A 291 22.73 29.33 28.12
N GLU A 292 21.90 29.02 27.13
CA GLU A 292 20.46 29.25 27.18
C GLU A 292 19.66 28.26 28.05
N LEU A 293 20.25 27.16 28.45
CA LEU A 293 19.56 26.11 29.23
C LEU A 293 19.29 26.48 30.68
N ASN A 294 19.85 27.55 31.19
CA ASN A 294 19.74 27.92 32.63
C ASN A 294 18.54 28.84 32.95
N ASN A 295 17.68 29.16 31.99
CA ASN A 295 16.48 29.95 32.26
C ASN A 295 15.29 29.10 32.70
N ASP A 296 14.32 29.71 33.36
CA ASP A 296 13.14 29.05 33.91
C ASP A 296 12.25 28.44 32.83
N PHE A 297 12.28 28.96 31.60
CA PHE A 297 11.53 28.48 30.47
C PHE A 297 12.04 27.15 29.89
N ASN A 298 13.31 26.84 30.16
CA ASN A 298 13.97 25.63 29.63
C ASN A 298 14.14 24.52 30.69
N LYS A 299 13.53 24.66 31.90
CA LYS A 299 13.67 23.69 32.97
C LYS A 299 13.28 22.26 32.56
N GLN A 300 12.18 22.08 31.83
CA GLN A 300 11.73 20.78 31.37
C GLN A 300 12.70 20.21 30.34
N ILE A 301 13.11 20.98 29.36
CA ILE A 301 14.08 20.59 28.33
C ILE A 301 15.41 20.18 29.00
N ASN A 302 15.88 20.98 29.95
CA ASN A 302 17.12 20.73 30.66
C ASN A 302 17.05 19.46 31.53
N LYS A 303 15.88 19.14 32.10
CA LYS A 303 15.64 17.87 32.80
C LYS A 303 15.84 16.67 31.87
N TYR A 304 15.24 16.68 30.69
CA TYR A 304 15.41 15.61 29.70
C TYR A 304 16.82 15.55 29.12
N LEU A 305 17.45 16.69 28.81
CA LEU A 305 18.82 16.73 28.32
C LEU A 305 19.83 16.15 29.34
N LYS A 306 19.68 16.51 30.61
CA LYS A 306 20.53 15.92 31.69
C LYS A 306 20.34 14.42 31.80
N GLY A 307 19.09 13.93 31.64
CA GLY A 307 18.81 12.52 31.62
C GLY A 307 19.47 11.80 30.44
N GLU A 308 19.45 12.41 29.26
CA GLU A 308 20.08 11.86 28.06
C GLU A 308 21.62 11.85 28.18
N ILE A 309 22.22 12.92 28.71
CA ILE A 309 23.66 12.98 29.01
C ILE A 309 24.06 11.90 30.03
N LYS A 310 23.28 11.72 31.10
CA LYS A 310 23.50 10.64 32.08
C LYS A 310 23.49 9.27 31.40
N TYR A 311 22.47 9.00 30.61
CA TYR A 311 22.31 7.75 29.88
C TYR A 311 23.49 7.43 28.97
N TYR A 312 23.93 8.36 28.11
CA TYR A 312 25.09 8.15 27.25
C TYR A 312 26.40 8.09 28.01
N THR A 313 26.52 8.78 29.14
CA THR A 313 27.73 8.68 30.02
C THR A 313 27.87 7.29 30.62
N GLU A 314 26.75 6.70 31.08
CA GLU A 314 26.75 5.33 31.62
C GLU A 314 27.04 4.29 30.53
N ILE A 315 26.42 4.42 29.33
CA ILE A 315 26.73 3.57 28.19
C ILE A 315 28.24 3.66 27.84
N LEU A 316 28.78 4.86 27.74
CA LEU A 316 30.19 5.07 27.40
C LEU A 316 31.13 4.41 28.45
N LYS A 317 30.76 4.50 29.73
CA LYS A 317 31.51 3.86 30.79
C LYS A 317 31.52 2.34 30.63
N VAL A 318 30.38 1.71 30.45
CA VAL A 318 30.25 0.26 30.25
C VAL A 318 30.94 -0.20 28.98
N CYS A 319 30.77 0.51 27.87
CA CYS A 319 31.47 0.20 26.63
C CYS A 319 33.00 0.25 26.80
N LYS A 320 33.54 1.24 27.53
CA LYS A 320 34.98 1.32 27.84
C LYS A 320 35.44 0.16 28.72
N GLU A 321 34.66 -0.22 29.73
CA GLU A 321 34.98 -1.39 30.57
C GLU A 321 35.07 -2.68 29.74
N ILE A 322 34.09 -2.90 28.83
CA ILE A 322 34.09 -4.06 27.94
C ILE A 322 35.27 -4.03 26.97
N ILE A 323 35.56 -2.91 26.33
CA ILE A 323 36.69 -2.78 25.38
C ILE A 323 38.02 -3.01 26.10
N ASN A 324 38.20 -2.44 27.29
CA ASN A 324 39.44 -2.58 28.09
C ASN A 324 39.63 -3.99 28.66
N SER A 325 38.54 -4.77 28.82
CA SER A 325 38.64 -6.17 29.28
C SER A 325 39.35 -7.08 28.29
N GLY A 326 39.54 -6.66 27.03
CA GLY A 326 40.13 -7.46 25.95
C GLY A 326 39.25 -8.61 25.46
N CYS A 327 38.00 -8.70 25.94
CA CYS A 327 37.03 -9.68 25.48
C CYS A 327 36.44 -9.29 24.10
N ARG A 328 35.94 -10.29 23.39
CA ARG A 328 35.21 -10.02 22.13
C ARG A 328 33.90 -9.29 22.43
N TYR A 329 33.47 -8.42 21.53
CA TYR A 329 32.19 -7.69 21.62
C TYR A 329 31.53 -7.54 20.24
N SER A 330 30.20 -7.32 20.25
CA SER A 330 29.40 -7.18 19.04
C SER A 330 29.61 -5.82 18.36
N ARG A 331 29.19 -5.74 17.09
CA ARG A 331 29.18 -4.47 16.34
C ARG A 331 28.24 -3.43 16.96
N ASP A 332 27.21 -3.88 17.64
CA ASP A 332 26.24 -3.00 18.28
C ASP A 332 26.87 -2.25 19.46
N ILE A 333 27.80 -2.88 20.21
CA ILE A 333 28.59 -2.22 21.25
C ILE A 333 29.55 -1.18 20.64
N ASP A 334 30.19 -1.48 19.51
CA ASP A 334 31.04 -0.50 18.81
C ASP A 334 30.23 0.71 18.31
N TYR A 335 29.04 0.46 17.78
CA TYR A 335 28.13 1.53 17.38
C TYR A 335 27.71 2.39 18.57
N LEU A 336 27.30 1.78 19.69
CA LEU A 336 26.89 2.50 20.90
C LEU A 336 28.06 3.32 21.50
N TYR A 337 29.29 2.76 21.50
CA TYR A 337 30.47 3.47 21.92
C TYR A 337 30.70 4.75 21.09
N LYS A 338 30.70 4.64 19.78
CA LYS A 338 30.84 5.78 18.86
C LYS A 338 29.71 6.79 19.03
N ARG A 339 28.48 6.32 19.10
CA ARG A 339 27.31 7.17 19.29
C ARG A 339 27.34 7.93 20.62
N SER A 340 27.76 7.26 21.69
CA SER A 340 27.89 7.90 23.00
C SER A 340 28.95 8.99 23.01
N ILE A 341 30.10 8.77 22.34
CA ILE A 341 31.12 9.82 22.18
C ILE A 341 30.57 11.00 21.43
N GLU A 342 29.80 10.75 20.34
CA GLU A 342 29.19 11.75 19.50
C GLU A 342 28.17 12.60 20.27
N MET A 343 27.33 11.98 21.09
CA MET A 343 26.28 12.66 21.89
C MET A 343 26.87 13.45 23.06
N LEU A 344 28.05 13.05 23.57
CA LEU A 344 28.71 13.72 24.66
C LEU A 344 29.76 14.74 24.21
N ASP A 345 30.01 14.87 22.90
CA ASP A 345 30.99 15.83 22.37
C ASP A 345 30.41 17.25 22.35
N LYS A 346 30.78 18.02 23.34
CA LYS A 346 30.40 19.44 23.49
C LYS A 346 30.89 20.36 22.36
N LYS A 347 31.89 19.94 21.60
CA LYS A 347 32.45 20.73 20.49
C LYS A 347 31.71 20.47 19.19
N LYS A 348 30.93 19.40 19.13
CA LYS A 348 30.15 19.05 17.95
C LYS A 348 28.97 20.00 17.78
N LYS A 349 28.90 20.64 16.62
CA LYS A 349 27.70 21.37 16.20
C LYS A 349 26.81 20.44 15.38
N TRP A 350 25.57 20.29 15.84
CA TRP A 350 24.56 19.52 15.17
C TRP A 350 24.06 20.25 13.94
N LYS A 351 23.75 19.52 12.87
CA LYS A 351 23.37 20.05 11.56
C LYS A 351 22.17 19.32 11.02
N GLU A 352 21.35 20.04 10.28
CA GLU A 352 20.33 19.49 9.40
C GLU A 352 20.79 19.69 7.95
N GLY A 353 21.12 18.59 7.27
CA GLY A 353 21.81 18.67 5.98
C GLY A 353 23.17 19.35 6.10
N ASP A 354 23.37 20.46 5.38
CA ASP A 354 24.62 21.22 5.38
C ASP A 354 24.63 22.41 6.38
N HIS A 355 23.49 22.70 7.03
CA HIS A 355 23.33 23.85 7.92
C HIS A 355 23.31 23.45 9.39
N ALA A 356 24.12 24.11 10.22
CA ALA A 356 24.06 23.92 11.66
C ALA A 356 22.80 24.60 12.23
N PHE A 357 22.19 24.00 13.25
CA PHE A 357 21.11 24.63 14.01
C PHE A 357 21.65 25.89 14.68
N SER A 358 20.81 26.92 14.78
CA SER A 358 21.21 28.14 15.48
C SER A 358 21.34 27.93 16.98
N ASN A 359 20.39 27.26 17.62
CA ASN A 359 20.38 26.99 19.07
C ASN A 359 20.14 25.51 19.36
N MET A 360 18.89 25.03 19.34
CA MET A 360 18.58 23.63 19.61
C MET A 360 17.45 23.09 18.75
N VAL A 361 17.38 21.76 18.67
CA VAL A 361 16.26 21.01 18.10
C VAL A 361 15.82 19.95 19.08
N ILE A 362 14.51 19.84 19.28
CA ILE A 362 13.86 18.87 20.15
C ILE A 362 13.06 17.94 19.28
N ASP A 363 13.47 16.68 19.19
CA ASP A 363 12.73 15.64 18.51
C ASP A 363 11.82 14.92 19.52
N ILE A 364 10.52 14.97 19.24
CA ILE A 364 9.49 14.31 20.03
C ILE A 364 8.94 13.15 19.23
N THR A 365 9.15 11.94 19.70
CA THR A 365 8.58 10.74 19.07
C THR A 365 7.26 10.38 19.73
N VAL A 366 6.23 10.27 18.92
CA VAL A 366 4.87 9.93 19.35
C VAL A 366 4.37 8.68 18.64
N LYS A 367 3.42 7.99 19.26
CA LYS A 367 2.70 6.86 18.65
C LYS A 367 1.20 7.06 18.72
N LYS A 368 0.49 6.49 17.78
CA LYS A 368 -0.95 6.50 17.69
C LYS A 368 -1.47 5.19 17.12
N VAL A 369 -2.59 4.72 17.64
CA VAL A 369 -3.34 3.58 17.08
C VAL A 369 -4.29 4.08 16.00
N VAL A 370 -4.19 3.54 14.80
CA VAL A 370 -4.99 3.98 13.65
C VAL A 370 -5.80 2.81 13.08
N PRO A 371 -7.14 2.91 13.05
CA PRO A 371 -7.99 1.95 12.36
C PRO A 371 -7.84 2.06 10.84
N LEU A 372 -8.61 1.30 10.06
CA LEU A 372 -8.74 1.57 8.64
C LEU A 372 -9.51 2.87 8.41
N ILE A 373 -9.06 3.65 7.45
CA ILE A 373 -9.66 4.93 7.05
C ILE A 373 -10.03 4.93 5.56
N LYS A 374 -10.97 5.80 5.17
CA LYS A 374 -11.27 6.04 3.74
C LYS A 374 -10.01 6.51 3.01
N GLY A 375 -9.80 5.98 1.80
CA GLY A 375 -8.62 6.27 0.99
C GLY A 375 -7.38 5.45 1.35
N GLN A 376 -7.42 4.64 2.41
CA GLN A 376 -6.36 3.70 2.71
C GLN A 376 -6.39 2.51 1.77
N LYS A 377 -5.21 1.98 1.47
CA LYS A 377 -5.07 0.81 0.60
C LYS A 377 -4.99 -0.47 1.41
N ILE A 378 -5.74 -1.46 0.93
CA ILE A 378 -5.70 -2.84 1.39
C ILE A 378 -5.35 -3.77 0.23
N THR A 379 -4.89 -4.96 0.49
CA THR A 379 -4.58 -5.94 -0.55
C THR A 379 -4.78 -7.36 -0.04
N GLY A 380 -5.19 -8.24 -0.93
CA GLY A 380 -5.05 -9.68 -0.72
C GLY A 380 -3.65 -10.17 -1.10
N ARG A 381 -3.48 -11.48 -1.17
CA ARG A 381 -2.18 -12.12 -1.49
C ARG A 381 -1.88 -12.26 -2.99
N TYR A 382 -2.77 -11.79 -3.86
CA TYR A 382 -2.67 -12.02 -5.31
C TYR A 382 -2.45 -10.74 -6.12
N GLY A 383 -1.89 -9.72 -5.48
CA GLY A 383 -1.70 -8.41 -6.12
C GLY A 383 -3.01 -7.64 -6.39
N ASN A 384 -4.10 -8.04 -5.77
CA ASN A 384 -5.43 -7.46 -5.86
C ASN A 384 -5.58 -6.28 -4.88
N LYS A 385 -4.80 -5.22 -5.13
CA LYS A 385 -4.79 -4.00 -4.31
C LYS A 385 -6.06 -3.20 -4.51
N SER A 386 -6.71 -2.84 -3.42
CA SER A 386 -7.94 -2.05 -3.40
C SER A 386 -7.79 -0.80 -2.53
N VAL A 387 -8.64 0.19 -2.77
CA VAL A 387 -8.71 1.45 -2.01
C VAL A 387 -10.05 1.50 -1.29
N ILE A 388 -10.06 1.78 0.00
CA ILE A 388 -11.30 1.92 0.77
C ILE A 388 -12.02 3.18 0.31
N SER A 389 -13.14 3.01 -0.37
CA SER A 389 -14.03 4.09 -0.84
C SER A 389 -15.05 4.47 0.23
N GLU A 390 -15.56 3.48 0.95
CA GLU A 390 -16.59 3.66 1.96
C GLU A 390 -16.37 2.74 3.16
N ILE A 391 -16.70 3.26 4.35
CA ILE A 391 -16.84 2.49 5.58
C ILE A 391 -18.31 2.54 5.93
N ARG A 392 -18.98 1.39 5.82
CA ARG A 392 -20.41 1.22 6.02
C ARG A 392 -20.70 0.73 7.43
N GLU A 393 -21.83 1.13 8.00
CA GLU A 393 -22.25 0.56 9.27
C GLU A 393 -22.55 -0.94 9.13
N ASP A 394 -22.37 -1.68 10.19
CA ASP A 394 -22.42 -3.14 10.19
C ASP A 394 -23.79 -3.71 9.75
N ASP A 395 -24.87 -3.02 10.08
CA ASP A 395 -26.25 -3.38 9.74
C ASP A 395 -26.59 -3.10 8.26
N GLU A 396 -25.84 -2.25 7.59
CA GLU A 396 -25.99 -1.96 6.15
C GLU A 396 -25.20 -2.93 5.26
N MET A 397 -24.34 -3.76 5.85
CA MET A 397 -23.59 -4.75 5.10
C MET A 397 -24.45 -5.97 4.76
N PRO A 398 -24.17 -6.67 3.63
CA PRO A 398 -24.89 -7.88 3.27
C PRO A 398 -24.75 -8.97 4.34
N VAL A 399 -25.83 -9.69 4.59
CA VAL A 399 -25.89 -10.78 5.57
C VAL A 399 -26.48 -12.02 4.91
N THR A 400 -25.90 -13.19 5.15
CA THR A 400 -26.41 -14.47 4.69
C THR A 400 -27.66 -14.88 5.47
N GLU A 401 -28.35 -15.92 5.01
CA GLU A 401 -29.55 -16.43 5.66
C GLU A 401 -29.28 -16.96 7.09
N ASP A 402 -28.11 -17.57 7.29
CA ASP A 402 -27.59 -18.05 8.58
C ASP A 402 -27.00 -16.96 9.48
N GLY A 403 -27.05 -15.69 9.06
CA GLY A 403 -26.63 -14.54 9.86
C GLY A 403 -25.16 -14.16 9.72
N ARG A 404 -24.39 -14.79 8.83
CA ARG A 404 -23.00 -14.40 8.56
C ARG A 404 -22.96 -13.09 7.80
N ARG A 405 -22.32 -12.08 8.38
CA ARG A 405 -22.13 -10.76 7.75
C ARG A 405 -20.92 -10.79 6.81
N VAL A 406 -21.05 -10.07 5.71
CA VAL A 406 -19.94 -9.74 4.82
C VAL A 406 -19.25 -8.49 5.35
N ASP A 407 -17.93 -8.52 5.51
CA ASP A 407 -17.15 -7.41 6.04
C ASP A 407 -16.44 -6.60 4.96
N LEU A 408 -16.26 -7.18 3.77
CA LEU A 408 -15.55 -6.55 2.65
C LEU A 408 -16.25 -6.83 1.33
N LEU A 409 -16.64 -5.77 0.61
CA LEU A 409 -17.17 -5.83 -0.75
C LEU A 409 -16.08 -5.42 -1.74
N LEU A 410 -15.87 -6.25 -2.76
CA LEU A 410 -14.87 -6.07 -3.80
C LEU A 410 -15.50 -6.14 -5.19
N ASN A 411 -14.88 -5.48 -6.16
CA ASN A 411 -15.34 -5.49 -7.55
C ASN A 411 -14.95 -6.77 -8.28
N LEU A 412 -15.92 -7.48 -8.81
CA LEU A 412 -15.68 -8.69 -9.61
C LEU A 412 -14.95 -8.40 -10.93
N LEU A 413 -15.23 -7.27 -11.57
CA LEU A 413 -14.61 -6.89 -12.85
C LEU A 413 -13.09 -6.67 -12.72
N ALA A 414 -12.63 -6.22 -11.55
CA ALA A 414 -11.20 -6.06 -11.28
C ALA A 414 -10.42 -7.40 -11.38
N ILE A 415 -11.06 -8.52 -11.08
CA ILE A 415 -10.47 -9.87 -11.22
C ILE A 415 -10.40 -10.26 -12.71
N ILE A 416 -11.50 -10.05 -13.44
CA ILE A 416 -11.62 -10.45 -14.85
C ILE A 416 -10.63 -9.66 -15.69
N ASN A 417 -10.59 -8.33 -15.54
CA ASN A 417 -9.70 -7.44 -16.29
C ASN A 417 -8.21 -7.74 -16.06
N ARG A 418 -7.89 -8.35 -14.92
CA ARG A 418 -6.49 -8.67 -14.53
C ARG A 418 -6.13 -10.11 -14.69
N THR A 419 -7.04 -10.95 -15.23
CA THR A 419 -6.85 -12.39 -15.43
C THR A 419 -6.34 -13.12 -14.17
N THR A 420 -6.85 -12.72 -12.98
CA THR A 420 -6.41 -13.25 -11.69
C THR A 420 -7.58 -13.95 -11.00
N SER A 421 -7.74 -15.26 -11.18
CA SER A 421 -8.86 -16.02 -10.63
C SER A 421 -8.65 -16.52 -9.18
N PHE A 422 -7.42 -16.51 -8.68
CA PHE A 422 -7.10 -17.11 -7.38
C PHE A 422 -7.75 -16.47 -6.15
N PRO A 423 -8.02 -15.17 -6.10
CA PRO A 423 -8.84 -14.61 -5.04
C PRO A 423 -10.21 -15.32 -4.91
N LEU A 424 -10.82 -15.70 -6.04
CA LEU A 424 -12.09 -16.43 -6.04
C LEU A 424 -11.93 -17.87 -5.55
N TYR A 425 -10.82 -18.54 -5.89
CA TYR A 425 -10.56 -19.90 -5.37
C TYR A 425 -10.30 -19.89 -3.87
N GLU A 426 -9.53 -18.95 -3.35
CA GLU A 426 -9.35 -18.77 -1.91
C GLU A 426 -10.70 -18.57 -1.22
N LEU A 427 -11.53 -17.70 -1.75
CA LEU A 427 -12.89 -17.44 -1.26
C LEU A 427 -13.75 -18.72 -1.29
N MET A 428 -13.69 -19.50 -2.36
CA MET A 428 -14.46 -20.77 -2.46
C MET A 428 -13.97 -21.82 -1.48
N ILE A 429 -12.66 -22.02 -1.34
CA ILE A 429 -12.07 -22.95 -0.38
C ILE A 429 -12.55 -22.64 1.04
N THR A 430 -12.40 -21.38 1.45
CA THR A 430 -12.79 -20.95 2.79
C THR A 430 -14.30 -20.96 3.00
N SER A 431 -15.09 -20.74 1.94
CA SER A 431 -16.56 -20.90 1.97
C SER A 431 -16.94 -22.35 2.20
N ILE A 432 -16.31 -23.29 1.48
CA ILE A 432 -16.52 -24.75 1.69
C ILE A 432 -16.15 -25.11 3.13
N CYS A 433 -14.98 -24.72 3.60
CA CYS A 433 -14.53 -24.98 4.97
C CYS A 433 -15.51 -24.45 6.02
N TYR A 434 -16.03 -23.22 5.82
CA TYR A 434 -17.04 -22.64 6.71
C TYR A 434 -18.32 -23.47 6.74
N LYS A 435 -18.85 -23.87 5.59
CA LYS A 435 -20.08 -24.67 5.51
C LYS A 435 -19.91 -26.07 6.08
N VAL A 436 -18.76 -26.71 5.84
CA VAL A 436 -18.41 -27.97 6.47
C VAL A 436 -18.38 -27.83 7.99
N ARG A 437 -17.77 -26.77 8.50
CA ARG A 437 -17.73 -26.45 9.92
C ARG A 437 -19.14 -26.27 10.51
N MET A 438 -20.03 -25.55 9.81
CA MET A 438 -21.43 -25.42 10.25
C MET A 438 -22.16 -26.74 10.23
N ARG A 439 -21.96 -27.55 9.20
CA ARG A 439 -22.54 -28.89 9.13
C ARG A 439 -22.04 -29.81 10.24
N MET A 440 -20.74 -29.76 10.57
CA MET A 440 -20.17 -30.52 11.69
C MET A 440 -20.79 -30.13 13.05
N LYS A 441 -21.20 -28.87 13.24
CA LYS A 441 -21.90 -28.44 14.45
C LYS A 441 -23.27 -29.08 14.59
N GLU A 442 -23.97 -29.38 13.49
CA GLU A 442 -25.28 -29.99 13.47
C GLU A 442 -25.21 -31.50 13.68
N ILE A 443 -24.12 -32.15 13.34
CA ILE A 443 -23.92 -33.59 13.47
C ILE A 443 -23.59 -33.91 14.94
N GLU A 444 -24.32 -34.82 15.58
CA GLU A 444 -24.06 -35.22 16.95
C GLU A 444 -22.99 -36.34 17.03
N ASP A 445 -22.96 -37.26 16.04
CA ASP A 445 -22.00 -38.35 16.02
C ASP A 445 -20.59 -37.88 15.72
N TYR A 446 -19.68 -38.23 16.61
CA TYR A 446 -18.26 -37.85 16.48
C TYR A 446 -17.61 -38.49 15.24
N ASN A 447 -17.92 -39.75 14.93
CA ASN A 447 -17.32 -40.45 13.77
C ASN A 447 -17.78 -39.84 12.45
N GLU A 448 -19.02 -39.39 12.37
CA GLU A 448 -19.50 -38.65 11.19
C GLU A 448 -18.80 -37.32 11.02
N ARG A 449 -18.56 -36.59 12.11
CA ARG A 449 -17.77 -35.34 12.09
C ARG A 449 -16.36 -35.57 11.58
N GLU A 450 -15.69 -36.61 12.14
CA GLU A 450 -14.35 -37.01 11.76
C GLU A 450 -14.29 -37.40 10.27
N ASN A 451 -15.18 -38.26 9.81
CA ASN A 451 -15.22 -38.68 8.42
C ASN A 451 -15.46 -37.51 7.45
N LEU A 452 -16.39 -36.60 7.78
CA LEU A 452 -16.67 -35.44 6.93
C LEU A 452 -15.45 -34.53 6.83
N LEU A 453 -14.79 -34.22 7.97
CA LEU A 453 -13.61 -33.39 7.98
C LEU A 453 -12.47 -33.96 7.14
N PHE A 454 -12.14 -35.22 7.40
CA PHE A 454 -11.02 -35.89 6.72
C PHE A 454 -11.28 -36.17 5.25
N ASP A 455 -12.52 -36.43 4.85
CA ASP A 455 -12.87 -36.58 3.44
C ASP A 455 -12.68 -35.22 2.67
N ILE A 456 -13.09 -34.12 3.25
CA ILE A 456 -12.88 -32.80 2.66
C ILE A 456 -11.38 -32.48 2.56
N LEU A 457 -10.60 -32.70 3.62
CA LEU A 457 -9.16 -32.46 3.64
C LEU A 457 -8.43 -33.31 2.61
N ARG A 458 -8.81 -34.57 2.48
CA ARG A 458 -8.30 -35.50 1.48
C ARG A 458 -8.58 -34.99 0.07
N MET A 459 -9.79 -34.52 -0.18
CA MET A 459 -10.17 -33.99 -1.50
C MET A 459 -9.45 -32.70 -1.86
N PHE A 460 -9.05 -31.91 -0.88
CA PHE A 460 -8.23 -30.71 -1.13
C PHE A 460 -6.77 -31.05 -1.40
N ASN A 461 -6.18 -31.95 -0.59
CA ASN A 461 -4.78 -32.33 -0.76
C ASN A 461 -4.54 -33.74 -0.16
N GLU A 462 -4.42 -34.75 -1.02
CA GLU A 462 -4.22 -36.16 -0.62
C GLU A 462 -2.89 -36.36 0.14
N ASP A 463 -1.81 -35.70 -0.30
CA ASP A 463 -0.48 -35.91 0.33
C ASP A 463 -0.45 -35.32 1.75
N GLU A 464 -1.04 -34.13 1.93
CA GLU A 464 -1.17 -33.51 3.24
C GLU A 464 -2.09 -34.35 4.15
N TYR A 465 -3.18 -34.83 3.60
CA TYR A 465 -4.09 -35.73 4.32
C TYR A 465 -3.36 -36.97 4.86
N GLN A 466 -2.50 -37.62 4.05
CA GLN A 466 -1.75 -38.80 4.48
C GLN A 466 -0.81 -38.51 5.66
N GLN A 467 -0.16 -37.36 5.66
CA GLN A 467 0.70 -36.93 6.76
C GLN A 467 -0.14 -36.63 8.01
N MET A 468 -1.22 -35.89 7.81
CA MET A 468 -2.16 -35.51 8.85
C MET A 468 -2.77 -36.72 9.52
N TRP A 469 -3.20 -37.71 8.72
CA TRP A 469 -3.81 -38.95 9.19
C TRP A 469 -2.85 -39.79 10.04
N LYS A 470 -1.56 -39.81 9.68
CA LYS A 470 -0.53 -40.50 10.50
C LYS A 470 -0.44 -39.85 11.89
N LEU A 471 -0.32 -38.54 11.95
CA LEU A 471 -0.23 -37.81 13.23
C LEU A 471 -1.50 -37.95 14.06
N TYR A 472 -2.65 -37.87 13.42
CA TYR A 472 -3.94 -38.01 14.09
C TYR A 472 -4.09 -39.40 14.74
N ASN A 473 -3.59 -40.45 14.09
CA ASN A 473 -3.61 -41.80 14.64
C ASN A 473 -2.66 -42.00 15.84
N GLU A 474 -1.64 -41.13 15.98
CA GLU A 474 -0.75 -41.13 17.15
C GLU A 474 -1.40 -40.48 18.38
N TYR A 475 -2.47 -39.71 18.18
CA TYR A 475 -3.20 -39.02 19.25
C TYR A 475 -4.04 -40.00 20.09
N ASN A 476 -4.15 -39.68 21.38
CA ASN A 476 -5.11 -40.35 22.25
C ASN A 476 -6.56 -39.86 21.98
N ASP A 477 -7.57 -40.53 22.53
CA ASP A 477 -8.97 -40.18 22.27
C ASP A 477 -9.38 -38.76 22.72
N ILE A 478 -8.72 -38.24 23.73
CA ILE A 478 -8.96 -36.85 24.23
C ILE A 478 -8.39 -35.86 23.24
N GLU A 479 -7.18 -36.09 22.75
CA GLU A 479 -6.52 -35.23 21.77
C GLU A 479 -7.25 -35.28 20.41
N LYS A 480 -7.76 -36.43 20.01
CA LYS A 480 -8.59 -36.58 18.80
C LYS A 480 -9.85 -35.74 18.89
N LYS A 481 -10.58 -35.81 20.04
CA LYS A 481 -11.77 -34.99 20.27
C LYS A 481 -11.44 -33.53 20.24
N ARG A 482 -10.38 -33.10 20.93
CA ARG A 482 -9.93 -31.73 20.92
C ARG A 482 -9.60 -31.23 19.51
N PHE A 483 -8.94 -32.07 18.69
CA PHE A 483 -8.62 -31.74 17.31
C PHE A 483 -9.88 -31.45 16.45
N ILE A 484 -10.95 -32.24 16.59
CA ILE A 484 -12.22 -32.01 15.91
C ILE A 484 -12.92 -30.77 16.46
N ASP A 485 -12.93 -30.58 17.78
CA ASP A 485 -13.52 -29.42 18.43
C ASP A 485 -12.80 -28.12 18.03
N ASP A 486 -11.47 -28.11 17.95
CA ASP A 486 -10.67 -27.00 17.44
C ASP A 486 -11.03 -26.67 15.99
N ALA A 487 -11.23 -27.71 15.14
CA ALA A 487 -11.67 -27.49 13.76
C ALA A 487 -13.06 -26.83 13.69
N ILE A 488 -13.95 -27.19 14.62
CA ILE A 488 -15.29 -26.62 14.71
C ILE A 488 -15.25 -25.17 15.27
N ASN A 489 -14.41 -24.88 16.26
CA ASN A 489 -14.40 -23.60 16.96
C ASN A 489 -13.50 -22.57 16.27
N ASP A 490 -12.26 -22.95 15.95
CA ASP A 490 -11.24 -22.03 15.43
C ASP A 490 -11.24 -21.96 13.90
N GLY A 491 -11.76 -23.00 13.23
CA GLY A 491 -11.83 -23.07 11.78
C GLY A 491 -10.95 -24.16 11.16
N ILE A 492 -11.22 -24.45 9.88
CA ILE A 492 -10.48 -25.47 9.12
C ILE A 492 -9.38 -24.75 8.32
N TYR A 493 -8.15 -25.11 8.60
CA TYR A 493 -6.97 -24.55 7.94
C TYR A 493 -6.52 -25.50 6.81
N ILE A 494 -6.26 -24.91 5.63
CA ILE A 494 -5.83 -25.65 4.45
C ILE A 494 -4.38 -25.30 4.14
N HIS A 495 -3.51 -26.31 4.22
CA HIS A 495 -2.14 -26.15 3.79
C HIS A 495 -2.04 -26.25 2.27
N GLN A 496 -1.49 -25.25 1.65
CA GLN A 496 -1.25 -25.17 0.22
C GLN A 496 0.21 -24.80 -0.05
N PRO A 497 1.10 -25.78 -0.17
CA PRO A 497 2.50 -25.53 -0.45
C PRO A 497 2.68 -24.74 -1.74
N PRO A 498 3.60 -23.77 -1.80
CA PRO A 498 3.90 -23.05 -3.02
C PRO A 498 4.56 -24.01 -4.03
N LEU A 499 4.26 -23.83 -5.32
CA LEU A 499 4.82 -24.60 -6.43
C LEU A 499 4.50 -26.11 -6.43
N TRP A 500 3.71 -26.59 -5.45
CA TRP A 500 3.28 -27.97 -5.44
C TRP A 500 1.82 -28.09 -5.86
N GLU A 501 1.57 -28.75 -6.99
CA GLU A 501 0.22 -29.01 -7.44
C GLU A 501 0.20 -30.19 -8.41
N LYS A 502 -0.30 -31.33 -7.94
CA LYS A 502 -0.49 -32.52 -8.78
C LYS A 502 -1.75 -32.41 -9.64
N GLU A 503 -2.75 -31.71 -9.14
CA GLU A 503 -4.05 -31.52 -9.78
C GLU A 503 -4.49 -30.06 -9.59
N PRO A 504 -4.92 -29.33 -10.64
CA PRO A 504 -5.40 -27.97 -10.53
C PRO A 504 -6.54 -27.83 -9.53
N ILE A 505 -6.48 -26.76 -8.70
CA ILE A 505 -7.45 -26.51 -7.62
C ILE A 505 -8.89 -26.47 -8.13
N PHE A 506 -9.11 -26.00 -9.35
CA PHE A 506 -10.43 -25.97 -9.98
C PHE A 506 -11.10 -27.35 -10.02
N TYR A 507 -10.36 -28.41 -10.41
CA TYR A 507 -10.89 -29.77 -10.47
C TYR A 507 -11.18 -30.32 -9.08
N ARG A 508 -10.34 -30.00 -8.10
CA ARG A 508 -10.54 -30.39 -6.70
C ARG A 508 -11.81 -29.76 -6.13
N ILE A 509 -12.00 -28.46 -6.30
CA ILE A 509 -13.22 -27.74 -5.88
C ILE A 509 -14.45 -28.34 -6.59
N ARG A 510 -14.37 -28.52 -7.91
CA ARG A 510 -15.48 -29.09 -8.70
C ARG A 510 -15.89 -30.46 -8.19
N ARG A 511 -14.93 -31.33 -7.87
CA ARG A 511 -15.17 -32.68 -7.32
C ARG A 511 -15.86 -32.60 -5.96
N ILE A 512 -15.44 -31.71 -5.07
CA ILE A 512 -16.08 -31.48 -3.78
C ILE A 512 -17.53 -31.02 -3.95
N LEU A 513 -17.78 -30.03 -4.82
CA LEU A 513 -19.14 -29.55 -5.08
C LEU A 513 -20.05 -30.59 -5.75
N GLN A 514 -19.49 -31.49 -6.55
CA GLN A 514 -20.25 -32.60 -7.13
C GLN A 514 -20.59 -33.71 -6.11
N LYS A 515 -19.75 -33.91 -5.11
CA LYS A 515 -19.99 -34.90 -4.06
C LYS A 515 -20.97 -34.42 -3.01
N TYR A 516 -20.96 -33.14 -2.69
CA TYR A 516 -21.74 -32.54 -1.61
C TYR A 516 -22.74 -31.51 -2.16
N ASP A 517 -23.94 -31.92 -2.54
CA ASP A 517 -24.98 -31.11 -3.15
C ASP A 517 -25.48 -29.93 -2.27
N TRP A 518 -25.25 -30.01 -0.95
CA TRP A 518 -25.59 -28.95 -0.01
C TRP A 518 -24.60 -27.76 -0.03
N LEU A 519 -23.42 -27.92 -0.63
CA LEU A 519 -22.47 -26.85 -0.84
C LEU A 519 -22.92 -25.96 -2.00
N LYS A 520 -23.74 -24.94 -1.72
CA LYS A 520 -24.29 -24.01 -2.70
C LYS A 520 -23.88 -22.58 -2.37
N ALA A 521 -24.02 -21.69 -3.35
CA ALA A 521 -23.86 -20.25 -3.14
C ALA A 521 -24.93 -19.73 -2.16
N ASP A 522 -24.59 -18.73 -1.39
CA ASP A 522 -25.40 -18.20 -0.29
C ASP A 522 -26.46 -17.23 -0.81
N THR A 523 -27.65 -17.30 -0.22
CA THR A 523 -28.66 -16.27 -0.36
C THR A 523 -28.33 -15.11 0.58
N LEU A 524 -28.39 -13.89 0.08
CA LEU A 524 -27.99 -12.69 0.82
C LEU A 524 -29.15 -11.71 0.96
N TYR A 525 -29.10 -10.98 2.04
CA TYR A 525 -30.03 -9.92 2.38
C TYR A 525 -29.28 -8.63 2.69
N LEU A 526 -29.84 -7.52 2.24
CA LEU A 526 -29.38 -6.17 2.54
C LEU A 526 -30.44 -5.47 3.39
N ASN A 527 -30.02 -4.77 4.41
CA ASN A 527 -30.89 -3.87 5.15
C ASN A 527 -30.81 -2.47 4.54
N LYS A 528 -31.85 -2.06 3.82
CA LYS A 528 -31.97 -0.71 3.26
C LYS A 528 -33.31 -0.12 3.61
N TRP A 529 -33.32 1.14 4.02
CA TRP A 529 -34.54 1.87 4.38
C TRP A 529 -35.39 1.17 5.46
N GLY A 530 -34.74 0.54 6.43
CA GLY A 530 -35.42 -0.22 7.50
C GLY A 530 -36.09 -1.52 7.03
N ARG A 531 -35.78 -2.01 5.83
CA ARG A 531 -36.30 -3.27 5.27
C ARG A 531 -35.18 -4.23 4.94
N ARG A 532 -35.41 -5.52 5.24
CA ARG A 532 -34.53 -6.60 4.80
C ARG A 532 -34.90 -7.01 3.38
N ILE A 533 -34.02 -6.72 2.43
CA ILE A 533 -34.23 -6.94 1.00
C ILE A 533 -33.36 -8.11 0.55
N LYS A 534 -33.97 -9.12 -0.05
CA LYS A 534 -33.24 -10.25 -0.64
C LYS A 534 -32.50 -9.80 -1.91
N MET A 535 -31.24 -10.18 -2.05
CA MET A 535 -30.49 -9.94 -3.29
C MET A 535 -31.00 -10.81 -4.42
N LEU A 536 -30.86 -10.32 -5.66
CA LEU A 536 -31.38 -10.99 -6.86
C LEU A 536 -30.66 -12.31 -7.18
N SER A 537 -29.38 -12.40 -6.87
CA SER A 537 -28.55 -13.57 -7.13
C SER A 537 -27.92 -14.11 -5.85
N ASN A 538 -27.64 -15.42 -5.86
CA ASN A 538 -26.86 -16.05 -4.82
C ASN A 538 -25.38 -15.82 -5.10
N HIS A 539 -24.58 -15.64 -4.04
CA HIS A 539 -23.15 -15.37 -4.13
C HIS A 539 -22.33 -16.34 -3.28
N TRP A 540 -21.15 -16.65 -3.72
CA TRP A 540 -20.17 -17.31 -2.88
C TRP A 540 -19.57 -16.29 -1.90
N ILE A 541 -19.63 -16.61 -0.61
CA ILE A 541 -19.06 -15.83 0.48
C ILE A 541 -18.01 -16.66 1.16
N GLY A 542 -16.83 -16.13 1.27
CA GLY A 542 -15.72 -16.82 1.91
C GLY A 542 -14.82 -15.83 2.64
N THR A 543 -13.81 -16.38 3.25
CA THR A 543 -12.80 -15.58 3.96
C THR A 543 -11.57 -15.44 3.08
N GLN A 544 -11.08 -14.22 2.94
CA GLN A 544 -9.80 -13.93 2.29
C GLN A 544 -8.84 -13.31 3.30
N TYR A 545 -7.56 -13.54 3.08
CA TYR A 545 -6.52 -12.96 3.91
C TYR A 545 -6.12 -11.58 3.37
N ILE A 546 -6.42 -10.54 4.16
CA ILE A 546 -6.29 -9.14 3.74
C ILE A 546 -5.22 -8.45 4.57
N LEU A 547 -4.34 -7.71 3.88
CA LEU A 547 -3.27 -6.92 4.43
C LEU A 547 -3.62 -5.43 4.39
N LYS A 548 -3.30 -4.71 5.44
CA LYS A 548 -3.35 -3.25 5.50
C LYS A 548 -2.04 -2.66 4.97
N LEU A 549 -2.12 -1.69 4.06
CA LEU A 549 -0.93 -1.08 3.46
C LEU A 549 -0.66 0.32 4.05
N LYS A 550 0.61 0.73 4.00
CA LYS A 550 1.07 2.03 4.51
C LYS A 550 0.53 3.26 3.75
N GLN A 551 -0.02 3.07 2.57
CA GLN A 551 -0.56 4.16 1.77
C GLN A 551 -1.94 4.56 2.29
N THR A 552 -2.03 5.77 2.86
CA THR A 552 -3.25 6.39 3.38
C THR A 552 -3.57 7.66 2.63
N SER A 553 -4.81 8.13 2.69
CA SER A 553 -5.20 9.42 2.12
C SER A 553 -4.56 10.59 2.86
N THR A 554 -4.39 10.49 4.17
CA THR A 554 -3.77 11.52 5.01
C THR A 554 -2.30 11.71 4.69
N ASN A 555 -1.53 10.62 4.59
CA ASN A 555 -0.10 10.68 4.25
C ASN A 555 0.15 10.95 2.77
N GLY A 556 -0.87 10.79 1.92
CA GLY A 556 -0.82 11.10 0.50
C GLY A 556 -1.41 12.46 0.14
N PHE A 557 -1.82 13.27 1.13
CA PHE A 557 -2.34 14.60 0.88
C PHE A 557 -1.21 15.53 0.43
N ILE A 558 -1.32 16.04 -0.78
CA ILE A 558 -0.34 16.93 -1.37
C ILE A 558 -1.07 18.12 -1.98
N ALA A 559 -0.66 19.34 -1.63
CA ALA A 559 -1.06 20.54 -2.37
C ALA A 559 -0.32 20.53 -3.71
N ARG A 560 -1.05 20.68 -4.82
CA ARG A 560 -0.47 20.63 -6.15
C ARG A 560 -0.60 21.96 -6.88
N SER A 561 0.45 22.28 -7.62
CA SER A 561 0.49 23.40 -8.54
C SER A 561 0.96 22.93 -9.91
N THR A 562 1.33 23.83 -10.78
CA THR A 562 1.98 23.53 -12.07
C THR A 562 3.30 22.77 -11.89
N GLY A 563 3.88 22.80 -10.68
CA GLY A 563 5.11 22.10 -10.33
C GLY A 563 6.36 22.65 -11.03
N ALA A 564 7.49 21.97 -10.82
CA ALA A 564 8.73 22.29 -11.50
C ALA A 564 8.66 21.91 -12.96
N VAL A 565 9.12 22.80 -13.82
CA VAL A 565 9.25 22.54 -15.27
C VAL A 565 10.73 22.58 -15.68
N ASP A 566 11.08 21.79 -16.67
CA ASP A 566 12.39 21.83 -17.29
C ASP A 566 12.54 23.08 -18.21
N ASN A 567 13.74 23.26 -18.77
CA ASN A 567 14.00 24.38 -19.71
C ASN A 567 13.11 24.38 -20.96
N ARG A 568 12.40 23.27 -21.20
CA ARG A 568 11.47 23.08 -22.33
C ARG A 568 10.03 23.38 -21.92
N GLY A 569 9.77 23.73 -20.66
CA GLY A 569 8.42 23.90 -20.14
C GLY A 569 7.66 22.60 -19.85
N LEU A 570 8.35 21.44 -19.82
CA LEU A 570 7.77 20.15 -19.47
C LEU A 570 7.93 19.87 -17.97
N PRO A 571 7.02 19.11 -17.35
CA PRO A 571 7.18 18.70 -15.95
C PRO A 571 8.53 18.03 -15.72
N ALA A 572 9.23 18.43 -14.66
CA ALA A 572 10.53 17.89 -14.31
C ALA A 572 10.48 16.38 -14.07
N ARG A 573 11.35 15.62 -14.73
CA ARG A 573 11.41 14.15 -14.64
C ARG A 573 12.42 13.66 -13.61
N SER A 574 13.49 14.44 -13.33
CA SER A 574 14.53 14.01 -12.43
C SER A 574 14.10 14.11 -10.97
N TYR A 575 14.53 13.16 -10.15
CA TYR A 575 14.27 13.17 -8.70
C TYR A 575 14.83 14.44 -8.03
N LYS A 576 16.03 14.86 -8.41
CA LYS A 576 16.65 16.09 -7.89
C LYS A 576 15.84 17.35 -8.20
N SER A 577 15.26 17.45 -9.39
CA SER A 577 14.44 18.60 -9.78
C SER A 577 13.08 18.59 -9.09
N ARG A 578 12.59 17.41 -8.67
CA ARG A 578 11.33 17.26 -7.96
C ARG A 578 11.46 17.48 -6.45
N SER A 579 12.53 16.95 -5.84
CA SER A 579 12.71 16.97 -4.38
C SER A 579 12.79 18.38 -3.78
N HIS A 580 13.39 19.34 -4.47
CA HIS A 580 13.45 20.72 -4.01
C HIS A 580 12.10 21.44 -3.99
N LEU A 581 11.13 20.99 -4.78
CA LEU A 581 9.83 21.64 -4.94
C LEU A 581 8.68 20.79 -4.35
N GLU A 582 8.91 19.52 -4.08
CA GLU A 582 7.94 18.65 -3.40
C GLU A 582 7.56 19.14 -2.02
N GLN A 583 8.48 19.80 -1.32
CA GLN A 583 8.22 20.40 0.00
C GLN A 583 7.20 21.54 -0.03
N TYR A 584 7.07 22.25 -1.16
CA TYR A 584 6.27 23.50 -1.22
C TYR A 584 5.09 23.46 -2.19
N SER A 585 5.14 22.69 -3.26
CA SER A 585 4.12 22.76 -4.32
C SER A 585 3.67 21.44 -4.92
N GLY A 586 4.23 20.31 -4.49
CA GLY A 586 3.91 18.98 -5.01
C GLY A 586 4.16 18.83 -6.52
N ASN A 587 4.11 17.60 -7.00
CA ASN A 587 4.22 17.31 -8.42
C ASN A 587 2.91 17.63 -9.16
N PRO A 588 2.95 18.05 -10.43
CA PRO A 588 1.75 18.23 -11.23
C PRO A 588 0.99 16.90 -11.33
N ILE A 589 -0.34 17.01 -11.35
CA ILE A 589 -1.22 15.82 -11.47
C ILE A 589 -1.09 15.27 -12.89
N ARG A 590 -0.98 13.96 -13.02
CA ARG A 590 -1.14 13.30 -14.32
C ARG A 590 -2.60 13.35 -14.75
N PHE A 591 -2.82 13.78 -15.99
CA PHE A 591 -4.09 13.60 -16.66
C PHE A 591 -4.09 12.18 -17.27
N GLY A 592 -4.76 11.25 -16.61
CA GLY A 592 -4.75 9.83 -16.94
C GLY A 592 -5.78 9.44 -18.00
N GLU A 593 -5.96 8.13 -18.19
CA GLU A 593 -6.91 7.56 -19.17
C GLU A 593 -8.36 7.91 -18.81
N TYR A 594 -8.75 7.75 -17.55
CA TYR A 594 -10.13 8.01 -17.10
C TYR A 594 -10.50 9.48 -17.14
N GLU A 595 -9.59 10.36 -16.76
CA GLU A 595 -9.77 11.81 -16.90
C GLU A 595 -9.94 12.20 -18.38
N THR A 596 -9.16 11.56 -19.28
CA THR A 596 -9.28 11.77 -20.72
C THR A 596 -10.64 11.30 -21.24
N LEU A 597 -11.12 10.13 -20.82
CA LEU A 597 -12.43 9.61 -21.22
C LEU A 597 -13.56 10.51 -20.71
N ASN A 598 -13.52 10.96 -19.46
CA ASN A 598 -14.50 11.89 -18.91
C ASN A 598 -14.51 13.22 -19.65
N PHE A 599 -13.34 13.73 -20.00
CA PHE A 599 -13.21 14.94 -20.83
C PHE A 599 -13.84 14.74 -22.21
N SER A 600 -13.62 13.56 -22.82
CA SER A 600 -14.15 13.23 -24.15
C SER A 600 -15.69 13.15 -24.18
N ILE A 601 -16.33 12.87 -23.06
CA ILE A 601 -17.78 12.84 -22.96
C ILE A 601 -18.38 14.26 -22.88
N GLY A 602 -17.67 15.18 -22.22
CA GLY A 602 -18.18 16.52 -21.88
C GLY A 602 -17.80 17.64 -22.83
N LEU A 603 -16.82 17.44 -23.71
CA LEU A 603 -16.27 18.48 -24.59
C LEU A 603 -16.50 18.14 -26.07
N GLN A 604 -16.52 19.19 -26.90
CA GLN A 604 -16.51 19.01 -28.34
C GLN A 604 -15.14 18.48 -28.83
N PRO A 605 -15.08 17.73 -29.95
CA PRO A 605 -13.83 17.19 -30.47
C PRO A 605 -12.75 18.24 -30.70
N GLU A 606 -13.12 19.43 -31.12
CA GLU A 606 -12.22 20.56 -31.36
C GLU A 606 -11.57 21.03 -30.05
N ASP A 607 -12.34 21.11 -28.96
CA ASP A 607 -11.84 21.50 -27.64
C ASP A 607 -10.88 20.45 -27.08
N ILE A 608 -11.16 19.17 -27.30
CA ILE A 608 -10.28 18.06 -26.90
C ILE A 608 -8.99 18.11 -27.69
N ALA A 609 -9.06 18.34 -28.99
CA ALA A 609 -7.87 18.48 -29.85
C ALA A 609 -7.02 19.69 -29.43
N LEU A 610 -7.66 20.83 -29.19
CA LEU A 610 -6.99 22.06 -28.70
C LEU A 610 -6.34 21.84 -27.33
N PHE A 611 -7.08 21.24 -26.41
CA PHE A 611 -6.52 20.90 -25.08
C PHE A 611 -5.30 19.99 -25.18
N ASN A 612 -5.35 18.95 -25.99
CA ASN A 612 -4.24 18.04 -26.19
C ASN A 612 -3.04 18.73 -26.85
N ALA A 613 -3.27 19.53 -27.86
CA ALA A 613 -2.21 20.28 -28.56
C ALA A 613 -1.53 21.32 -27.65
N LEU A 614 -2.31 22.16 -26.98
CA LEU A 614 -1.80 23.26 -26.16
C LEU A 614 -1.22 22.83 -24.82
N TYR A 615 -1.92 21.95 -24.08
CA TYR A 615 -1.57 21.63 -22.70
C TYR A 615 -0.71 20.38 -22.55
N ARG A 616 -0.92 19.36 -23.38
CA ARG A 616 -0.26 18.07 -23.17
C ARG A 616 0.98 17.84 -24.00
N THR A 617 0.99 18.22 -25.25
CA THR A 617 1.94 17.65 -26.21
C THR A 617 2.78 18.66 -26.97
N SER A 618 2.32 19.87 -27.20
CA SER A 618 3.10 20.90 -27.90
C SER A 618 3.85 21.80 -26.93
N ILE A 619 5.18 21.80 -27.00
CA ILE A 619 6.04 22.70 -26.24
C ILE A 619 5.82 24.14 -26.70
N GLN A 620 5.71 24.35 -28.00
CA GLN A 620 5.48 25.65 -28.57
C GLN A 620 4.10 26.19 -28.23
N GLY A 621 3.06 25.38 -28.37
CA GLY A 621 1.68 25.74 -27.99
C GLY A 621 1.58 26.19 -26.54
N ARG A 622 2.22 25.47 -25.62
CA ARG A 622 2.27 25.87 -24.21
C ARG A 622 2.99 27.18 -23.96
N ARG A 623 4.13 27.41 -24.63
CA ARG A 623 4.86 28.67 -24.52
C ARG A 623 4.03 29.85 -25.03
N ASP A 624 3.35 29.66 -26.14
CA ASP A 624 2.53 30.71 -26.73
C ASP A 624 1.27 30.98 -25.89
N LEU A 625 0.66 29.94 -25.31
CA LEU A 625 -0.42 30.09 -24.34
C LEU A 625 0.04 30.91 -23.11
N ILE A 626 1.19 30.53 -22.52
CA ILE A 626 1.74 31.27 -21.37
C ILE A 626 2.01 32.76 -21.74
N LYS A 627 2.60 33.02 -22.91
CA LYS A 627 2.83 34.37 -23.40
C LYS A 627 1.53 35.14 -23.58
N MET A 628 0.47 34.51 -24.05
CA MET A 628 -0.84 35.16 -24.18
C MET A 628 -1.48 35.45 -22.84
N MET A 629 -1.39 34.56 -21.87
CA MET A 629 -1.88 34.76 -20.50
C MET A 629 -1.20 35.98 -19.84
N PHE A 630 0.12 36.12 -20.04
CA PHE A 630 0.86 37.29 -19.52
C PHE A 630 0.60 38.57 -20.26
N ASN A 631 0.09 38.52 -21.49
CA ASN A 631 -0.14 39.70 -22.34
C ASN A 631 -1.62 40.12 -22.41
N ASP A 632 -2.51 39.60 -21.56
CA ASP A 632 -3.94 39.90 -21.51
C ASP A 632 -4.65 39.81 -22.89
N LYS A 633 -4.31 38.86 -23.71
CA LYS A 633 -4.87 38.68 -25.07
C LYS A 633 -5.75 37.45 -25.14
N GLU A 634 -6.83 37.43 -24.36
CA GLU A 634 -7.80 36.31 -24.35
C GLU A 634 -8.40 36.05 -25.74
N ASP A 635 -8.69 37.08 -26.51
CA ASP A 635 -9.27 36.94 -27.88
C ASP A 635 -8.40 36.19 -28.89
N LYS A 636 -7.10 35.96 -28.57
CA LYS A 636 -6.19 35.24 -29.46
C LYS A 636 -6.08 33.76 -29.18
N ILE A 637 -6.61 33.27 -28.06
CA ILE A 637 -6.60 31.84 -27.74
C ILE A 637 -7.41 31.07 -28.77
N GLN A 638 -8.53 31.62 -29.22
CA GLN A 638 -9.35 31.05 -30.29
C GLN A 638 -8.70 31.01 -31.68
N LYS A 639 -7.63 31.80 -31.89
CA LYS A 639 -6.89 31.86 -33.17
C LYS A 639 -5.68 30.94 -33.25
N LEU A 640 -5.43 30.15 -32.18
CA LEU A 640 -4.32 29.17 -32.12
C LEU A 640 -4.63 27.87 -32.88
N ASP A 641 -5.72 27.83 -33.58
CA ASP A 641 -6.43 26.61 -34.04
C ASP A 641 -5.67 25.68 -34.97
N ASN A 642 -4.59 26.04 -35.62
CA ASN A 642 -4.18 25.24 -36.77
C ASN A 642 -2.69 24.89 -36.91
N PHE A 643 -1.82 25.17 -35.95
CA PHE A 643 -0.38 25.03 -36.18
C PHE A 643 0.39 24.11 -35.25
N TYR A 644 -0.29 23.46 -34.30
CA TYR A 644 0.41 22.62 -33.33
C TYR A 644 0.13 21.14 -33.56
N THR A 645 1.09 20.47 -34.19
CA THR A 645 1.04 19.01 -34.26
C THR A 645 1.20 18.40 -32.87
N SER A 646 0.19 17.68 -32.46
CA SER A 646 0.25 16.91 -31.22
C SER A 646 1.22 15.74 -31.41
N ARG A 647 2.18 15.56 -30.48
CA ARG A 647 3.07 14.40 -30.49
C ARG A 647 2.30 13.07 -30.43
N VAL A 648 1.08 13.07 -29.89
CA VAL A 648 0.21 11.90 -29.88
C VAL A 648 -0.19 11.52 -31.29
N VAL A 649 -0.54 12.51 -32.13
CA VAL A 649 -0.87 12.30 -33.56
C VAL A 649 0.38 11.81 -34.31
N GLU A 650 1.57 12.36 -34.04
CA GLU A 650 2.82 11.87 -34.64
C GLU A 650 3.09 10.40 -34.29
N ILE A 651 2.91 10.01 -33.02
CA ILE A 651 3.06 8.62 -32.58
C ILE A 651 1.99 7.74 -33.23
N PHE A 652 0.76 8.20 -33.28
CA PHE A 652 -0.35 7.49 -33.93
C PHE A 652 -0.07 7.27 -35.42
N ASN A 653 0.42 8.29 -36.13
CA ASN A 653 0.86 8.16 -37.49
C ASN A 653 2.01 7.14 -37.67
N VAL A 654 2.95 7.05 -36.72
CA VAL A 654 3.99 6.02 -36.75
C VAL A 654 3.39 4.63 -36.60
N ILE A 655 2.41 4.46 -35.72
CA ILE A 655 1.69 3.19 -35.51
C ILE A 655 0.91 2.83 -36.79
N LEU A 656 0.19 3.77 -37.37
CA LEU A 656 -0.53 3.56 -38.64
C LEU A 656 0.44 3.17 -39.75
N LYS A 657 1.59 3.87 -39.89
CA LYS A 657 2.63 3.51 -40.83
C LYS A 657 3.16 2.08 -40.66
N SER A 658 3.28 1.62 -39.40
CA SER A 658 3.68 0.22 -39.15
C SER A 658 2.62 -0.80 -39.59
N LEU A 659 1.38 -0.38 -39.74
CA LEU A 659 0.26 -1.16 -40.24
C LEU A 659 0.01 -0.93 -41.75
N SER A 660 0.91 -0.23 -42.44
CA SER A 660 0.73 0.18 -43.83
C SER A 660 -0.49 1.09 -44.05
N LEU A 661 -0.73 1.97 -43.11
CA LEU A 661 -1.82 2.97 -43.14
C LEU A 661 -1.23 4.37 -43.01
N LYS A 662 -1.91 5.37 -43.52
CA LYS A 662 -1.61 6.79 -43.28
C LYS A 662 -2.87 7.54 -42.88
N LEU A 663 -2.68 8.63 -42.15
CA LEU A 663 -3.73 9.57 -41.78
C LEU A 663 -3.65 10.78 -42.72
N GLU A 664 -4.72 11.10 -43.41
CA GLU A 664 -4.85 12.29 -44.23
C GLU A 664 -6.09 13.08 -43.86
N PHE A 665 -6.02 14.41 -44.06
CA PHE A 665 -7.14 15.30 -43.89
C PHE A 665 -7.72 15.65 -45.25
N ILE A 666 -8.95 15.27 -45.49
CA ILE A 666 -9.70 15.64 -46.69
C ILE A 666 -10.89 16.49 -46.27
N ASN A 667 -10.97 17.71 -46.81
CA ASN A 667 -12.07 18.65 -46.56
C ASN A 667 -12.40 18.90 -45.09
N LYS A 668 -11.35 18.92 -44.20
CA LYS A 668 -11.39 18.98 -42.75
C LYS A 668 -11.72 17.67 -42.01
N ASP A 669 -12.03 16.59 -42.70
CA ASP A 669 -12.24 15.29 -42.10
C ASP A 669 -10.97 14.45 -42.13
N GLU A 670 -10.70 13.70 -41.06
CA GLU A 670 -9.58 12.76 -40.96
C GLU A 670 -10.00 11.43 -41.60
N MET A 671 -9.21 10.94 -42.59
CA MET A 671 -9.41 9.63 -43.17
C MET A 671 -8.16 8.79 -43.11
N ILE A 672 -8.33 7.49 -42.85
CA ILE A 672 -7.24 6.51 -42.75
C ILE A 672 -7.15 5.74 -44.08
N TYR A 673 -5.99 5.76 -44.69
CA TYR A 673 -5.74 5.10 -45.97
C TYR A 673 -4.61 4.07 -45.87
N PRO A 674 -4.59 3.05 -46.76
CA PRO A 674 -3.42 2.20 -46.95
C PRO A 674 -2.20 3.01 -47.41
N ILE A 675 -1.02 2.70 -46.85
CA ILE A 675 0.23 3.45 -47.19
C ILE A 675 0.80 3.06 -48.54
N ASN A 676 0.38 1.96 -49.14
CA ASN A 676 0.80 1.56 -50.50
C ASN A 676 0.48 2.59 -51.57
N ASP A 677 -0.19 3.66 -51.21
CA ASP A 677 -0.52 4.77 -52.08
C ASP A 677 0.63 5.63 -52.55
N THR A 678 1.82 5.45 -52.03
CA THR A 678 3.01 6.11 -52.55
C THR A 678 3.69 5.31 -53.66
N ASP A 679 3.39 4.01 -53.77
CA ASP A 679 3.93 3.16 -54.78
C ASP A 679 3.02 3.19 -56.02
N LEU A 680 3.47 3.83 -57.08
CA LEU A 680 2.78 3.82 -58.35
C LEU A 680 2.75 2.40 -58.92
N ARG A 681 1.55 1.90 -59.20
CA ARG A 681 1.32 0.57 -59.80
C ARG A 681 0.50 0.70 -61.07
N LEU A 682 0.61 -0.28 -61.96
CA LEU A 682 -0.18 -0.37 -63.16
C LEU A 682 -1.57 -0.93 -62.80
N HIS A 683 -2.56 -0.08 -62.81
CA HIS A 683 -3.96 -0.45 -62.61
C HIS A 683 -4.70 -0.52 -63.93
N LYS A 684 -5.60 -1.47 -64.08
CA LYS A 684 -6.44 -1.63 -65.26
C LYS A 684 -7.60 -0.64 -65.18
N THR A 685 -7.67 0.30 -66.10
CA THR A 685 -8.76 1.25 -66.30
C THR A 685 -9.56 0.91 -67.58
N GLU A 686 -10.66 1.58 -67.80
CA GLU A 686 -11.45 1.39 -69.03
C GLU A 686 -10.66 1.73 -70.32
N ASN A 687 -9.74 2.64 -70.21
CA ASN A 687 -8.89 3.10 -71.34
C ASN A 687 -7.56 2.36 -71.47
N GLY A 688 -7.35 1.28 -70.69
CA GLY A 688 -6.14 0.48 -70.72
C GLY A 688 -5.51 0.30 -69.32
N TYR A 689 -4.20 0.58 -69.24
CA TYR A 689 -3.47 0.52 -67.99
C TYR A 689 -2.92 1.90 -67.63
N GLU A 690 -3.17 2.36 -66.45
CA GLU A 690 -2.70 3.63 -65.95
C GLU A 690 -1.76 3.42 -64.75
N LEU A 691 -0.70 4.22 -64.69
CA LEU A 691 0.25 4.19 -63.58
C LEU A 691 -0.20 5.15 -62.50
N CYS A 692 -0.91 4.63 -61.49
CA CYS A 692 -1.41 5.41 -60.38
C CYS A 692 -1.23 4.67 -59.07
N THR A 693 -1.48 5.33 -57.93
CA THR A 693 -1.49 4.70 -56.63
C THR A 693 -2.72 3.81 -56.45
N ASP A 694 -2.66 2.83 -55.54
CA ASP A 694 -3.79 1.95 -55.24
C ASP A 694 -5.03 2.75 -54.81
N PHE A 695 -4.82 3.91 -54.17
CA PHE A 695 -5.90 4.80 -53.78
C PHE A 695 -6.55 5.53 -54.97
N GLU A 696 -5.75 6.04 -55.89
CA GLU A 696 -6.26 6.69 -57.07
C GLU A 696 -7.05 5.70 -57.95
N ALA A 697 -6.52 4.48 -58.12
CA ALA A 697 -7.24 3.42 -58.81
C ALA A 697 -8.56 3.07 -58.17
N PHE A 698 -8.61 2.97 -56.84
CA PHE A 698 -9.83 2.73 -56.09
C PHE A 698 -10.82 3.86 -56.23
N LYS A 699 -10.37 5.11 -56.19
CA LYS A 699 -11.20 6.30 -56.36
C LYS A 699 -11.84 6.32 -57.75
N HIS A 700 -11.05 6.05 -58.81
CA HIS A 700 -11.54 5.98 -60.20
C HIS A 700 -12.56 4.84 -60.38
N GLU A 701 -12.33 3.67 -59.74
CA GLU A 701 -13.29 2.56 -59.82
C GLU A 701 -14.60 2.89 -59.14
N ARG A 702 -14.56 3.60 -58.03
CA ARG A 702 -15.77 4.05 -57.30
C ARG A 702 -16.53 5.12 -58.02
N GLU A 703 -15.83 6.12 -58.55
CA GLU A 703 -16.43 7.14 -59.44
C GLU A 703 -17.15 6.48 -60.63
N ARG A 704 -16.53 5.44 -61.21
CA ARG A 704 -17.11 4.66 -62.29
C ARG A 704 -18.41 3.96 -61.88
N LYS A 705 -18.41 3.26 -60.71
CA LYS A 705 -19.59 2.57 -60.22
C LYS A 705 -20.75 3.54 -59.93
N ILE A 706 -20.46 4.66 -59.29
CA ILE A 706 -21.44 5.70 -59.04
C ILE A 706 -21.97 6.29 -60.36
N ARG A 707 -21.10 6.51 -61.34
CA ARG A 707 -21.49 6.96 -62.65
C ARG A 707 -22.43 5.97 -63.35
N GLU A 708 -22.12 4.68 -63.30
CA GLU A 708 -22.96 3.61 -63.85
C GLU A 708 -24.34 3.57 -63.15
N GLU A 709 -24.41 3.72 -61.82
CA GLU A 709 -25.62 3.76 -61.06
C GLU A 709 -26.50 4.97 -61.44
N ILE A 710 -25.93 6.17 -61.51
CA ILE A 710 -26.63 7.39 -61.86
C ILE A 710 -27.16 7.34 -63.31
N LEU A 711 -26.37 6.81 -64.24
CA LEU A 711 -26.76 6.64 -65.63
C LEU A 711 -27.80 5.55 -65.83
N ALA A 712 -27.86 4.54 -64.97
CA ALA A 712 -28.91 3.53 -64.96
C ALA A 712 -30.26 4.13 -64.48
N GLU A 713 -30.22 5.10 -63.60
CA GLU A 713 -31.43 5.83 -63.18
C GLU A 713 -31.90 6.86 -64.17
N ASN A 714 -30.95 7.54 -64.85
CA ASN A 714 -31.28 8.61 -65.82
C ASN A 714 -30.33 8.64 -67.02
N PRO A 715 -30.59 7.83 -68.05
CA PRO A 715 -29.68 7.64 -69.20
C PRO A 715 -29.41 8.87 -70.06
N VAL A 716 -30.13 9.98 -69.87
CA VAL A 716 -30.07 11.19 -70.75
C VAL A 716 -29.61 12.40 -69.94
N MET A 717 -28.83 12.23 -68.89
CA MET A 717 -28.31 13.32 -68.07
C MET A 717 -27.18 14.07 -68.80
N LEU A 718 -27.17 15.41 -68.69
CA LEU A 718 -26.08 16.22 -69.21
C LEU A 718 -24.78 15.97 -68.43
N GLU A 719 -23.66 15.95 -69.13
CA GLU A 719 -22.36 15.54 -68.54
C GLU A 719 -21.96 16.41 -67.35
N ASN A 720 -22.21 17.72 -67.37
CA ASN A 720 -21.94 18.63 -66.24
C ASN A 720 -22.81 18.35 -65.02
N GLU A 721 -24.09 17.94 -65.21
CA GLU A 721 -24.97 17.54 -64.13
C GLU A 721 -24.57 16.17 -63.54
N LEU A 722 -24.08 15.30 -64.41
CA LEU A 722 -23.59 13.98 -64.02
C LEU A 722 -22.32 14.11 -63.16
N GLU A 723 -21.32 14.91 -63.59
CA GLU A 723 -20.12 15.14 -62.79
C GLU A 723 -20.43 15.78 -61.44
N GLN A 724 -21.33 16.74 -61.36
CA GLN A 724 -21.71 17.34 -60.11
C GLN A 724 -22.42 16.31 -59.18
N ARG A 725 -23.26 15.49 -59.72
CA ARG A 725 -24.01 14.47 -58.97
C ARG A 725 -23.09 13.32 -58.52
N ILE A 726 -22.09 12.94 -59.31
CA ILE A 726 -21.04 11.99 -58.91
C ILE A 726 -20.25 12.57 -57.72
N LYS A 727 -19.92 13.84 -57.79
CA LYS A 727 -19.22 14.52 -56.72
C LYS A 727 -20.00 14.59 -55.43
N ASP A 728 -21.30 14.94 -55.54
CA ASP A 728 -22.20 15.00 -54.39
C ASP A 728 -22.45 13.61 -53.79
N GLU A 729 -22.57 12.55 -54.60
CA GLU A 729 -22.66 11.16 -54.13
C GLU A 729 -21.38 10.64 -53.54
N MET A 730 -20.22 11.02 -54.08
CA MET A 730 -18.90 10.72 -53.51
C MET A 730 -18.74 11.40 -52.16
N GLU A 731 -19.26 12.60 -51.95
CA GLU A 731 -19.28 13.30 -50.66
C GLU A 731 -20.23 12.69 -49.65
N LEU A 732 -21.41 12.21 -50.09
CA LEU A 732 -22.45 11.60 -49.23
C LEU A 732 -22.08 10.17 -48.75
N ARG A 733 -21.36 9.40 -49.53
CA ARG A 733 -21.04 8.00 -49.21
C ARG A 733 -19.66 7.85 -48.54
N HIS A 734 -19.32 8.80 -47.72
CA HIS A 734 -18.00 8.85 -47.07
C HIS A 734 -17.92 7.93 -45.88
N PHE A 735 -17.54 6.66 -46.04
CA PHE A 735 -16.81 5.94 -44.96
C PHE A 735 -16.09 4.74 -45.55
N LEU A 736 -14.79 4.91 -45.74
CA LEU A 736 -13.87 3.80 -46.01
C LEU A 736 -12.85 3.71 -44.85
N ILE A 737 -12.90 2.63 -44.12
CA ILE A 737 -11.84 2.23 -43.23
C ILE A 737 -11.18 0.99 -43.88
N GLY A 738 -10.02 1.18 -44.52
CA GLY A 738 -9.32 0.12 -45.24
C GLY A 738 -10.07 -0.40 -46.45
N ASP A 739 -9.62 -1.51 -47.03
CA ASP A 739 -10.15 -2.13 -48.28
C ASP A 739 -11.61 -2.68 -48.16
N ARG A 740 -12.41 -2.24 -47.22
CA ARG A 740 -13.80 -2.70 -47.04
C ARG A 740 -14.77 -1.54 -47.04
N GLU A 741 -15.67 -1.52 -47.99
CA GLU A 741 -16.90 -0.77 -47.92
C GLU A 741 -17.70 -1.26 -46.69
N ILE A 742 -17.98 -0.38 -45.77
CA ILE A 742 -19.04 -0.62 -44.78
C ILE A 742 -20.33 -0.12 -45.41
N ASP A 743 -21.07 -1.02 -46.03
CA ASP A 743 -22.42 -0.74 -46.55
C ASP A 743 -23.36 -0.55 -45.36
N ILE A 744 -23.76 0.70 -45.08
CA ILE A 744 -24.66 1.05 -43.99
C ILE A 744 -26.12 0.77 -44.39
N THR A 745 -26.37 0.24 -45.56
CA THR A 745 -27.74 0.00 -46.09
C THR A 745 -28.33 -1.37 -45.79
N ASP A 746 -27.56 -2.30 -45.18
CA ASP A 746 -28.07 -3.60 -44.72
C ASP A 746 -28.23 -3.62 -43.19
N ASN A 747 -29.24 -2.88 -42.69
CA ASN A 747 -30.08 -3.21 -41.53
C ASN A 747 -31.32 -2.33 -41.52
#